data_303ee3d8e64763aca2ade87c6b79649e
#
_entry.id   303ee3d8e64763aca2ade87c6b79649e
#
_cell.length_a   1.000
_cell.length_b   1.000
_cell.length_c   1.000
_cell.angle_alpha   90.00
_cell.angle_beta   90.00
_cell.angle_gamma   90.00
#
_symmetry.space_group_name_H-M   'P 1'
#
loop_
_entity.id
_entity.type
_entity.pdbx_description
1 polymer ?
#
loop_
_entity_poly.entity_id
_entity_poly.type
_entity_poly.pdbx_seq_one_letter_code
_entity_poly.pdbx_strand_id
1 'polypeptide(L)'
;MLSSLQQHVFQNLSAESVLYLLSRGWTSVDYSRPSAKHRKIATSFRDTSLKDVLVLACSLLKEVFAKPLNLQDQCQQNLVMQVLKLVLNCLNFDFIGSSADESADDLCMVQIPTTWRTIFLEPETLDLFFNLYHSLPPLLSQLALSCLVQFASTRRSLFNSPERAKYLGNLIKGVKRILENPQGLSDPGNYHEFCRFLARLKTNYQLGELVMVKEYPEVIRLIANFTITSLQHWEFAPNSVHYLLTLWQRMVASVPFVKSTEPHLLDTYAPEITKAFITSRLDSVAIVVRDHLDDPLDDTATVFQQLEQLCTVSRCEYEKTCALLVQLFDQNAQNYQKLLHPSSGVTVDITIQEGRLAWLVYLVGTVVGGRLTYTSTDEHDAMDGELSCRRQTSSCEGLVANLSNSGFFFLENDLIHHHLNQGSQSKVQVVRLRSDIPRVPEKAWKIVKVYARMSEVLGITDDNHVLETFMTKIVTNLKYWGRCEPVISRTLQFLNDLSVGYILLKKLVKIDAVKFMLKNHTSEHFPFLGISDNHSLSDFRCRTTFYTALTRLLMVDLGEDEDEFENFMLPLTVAFETVLQIFNNNFKQEDVKRMLIGLARDLRGIAFALNTKTSYTMLFDWMYPTYLPLLQNAVERWYGEPACTTPILKLMAELMQNRSQRLNFDVSSPNGILLFREASKMVCTYGNQILSLGSLSKDQIYPMKLKGISICYSALKSALCGNYVSFGVFKLYGDNHFDNVLQAFVKMLLSVSHSDLLQYRKLSQSYYPLLECLTQDHMSFIINLEPPVLMYVLTSISEGLTTLDTVVSSSCCTSLDYIVTYLFKHIAKEGKKPLRCREATQAGQRLLHFMQQNPDVLQQMMSVLMNTIVFEDCRNQWSVSRPLLGLILLNEKYFSELRASLINSQPLPKQEVLAQCFRNLMEGVEQNLSVKNRDRFTQNLSVFRRDVAEALRSDGNTEPCGLDMMS
;
A
#
# COMPACT_ATOMS: atom_id res chain seq x y z
N MET A 1 -3.16 47.50 2.21
CA MET A 1 -3.55 46.52 1.19
C MET A 1 -4.97 46.01 1.40
N LEU A 2 -5.32 45.45 2.57
CA LEU A 2 -6.66 44.95 2.84
C LEU A 2 -7.76 46.01 2.83
N SER A 3 -7.53 47.16 3.41
CA SER A 3 -8.46 48.31 3.34
C SER A 3 -8.66 48.91 1.94
N SER A 4 -7.64 48.85 1.09
CA SER A 4 -7.72 49.22 -0.32
C SER A 4 -8.52 48.17 -1.12
N LEU A 5 -8.43 46.90 -0.79
CA LEU A 5 -9.22 45.84 -1.40
C LEU A 5 -10.74 45.99 -1.07
N GLN A 6 -11.09 46.36 0.15
CA GLN A 6 -12.49 46.65 0.51
C GLN A 6 -13.11 47.75 -0.31
N GLN A 7 -12.36 48.80 -0.68
CA GLN A 7 -12.85 49.90 -1.51
C GLN A 7 -12.89 49.58 -3.01
N HIS A 8 -12.02 48.66 -3.49
CA HIS A 8 -11.87 48.44 -4.93
C HIS A 8 -12.48 47.14 -5.44
N VAL A 9 -12.85 46.18 -4.58
CA VAL A 9 -13.40 44.88 -4.97
C VAL A 9 -14.69 45.02 -5.79
N PHE A 10 -15.46 46.06 -5.57
CA PHE A 10 -16.70 46.32 -6.30
C PHE A 10 -16.54 47.20 -7.55
N GLN A 11 -15.33 47.66 -7.88
CA GLN A 11 -15.13 48.62 -8.96
C GLN A 11 -14.22 48.18 -10.11
N ASN A 12 -13.42 47.07 -10.00
CA ASN A 12 -12.44 46.74 -11.06
C ASN A 12 -12.10 45.24 -11.16
N LEU A 13 -11.91 44.74 -12.39
CA LEU A 13 -11.36 43.46 -12.79
C LEU A 13 -10.00 43.13 -12.15
N SER A 14 -9.23 44.12 -11.69
CA SER A 14 -7.97 43.95 -10.96
C SER A 14 -8.13 43.31 -9.56
N ALA A 15 -9.30 43.43 -8.95
CA ALA A 15 -9.58 42.82 -7.66
C ALA A 15 -9.79 41.29 -7.74
N GLU A 16 -10.41 40.82 -8.82
CA GLU A 16 -10.54 39.37 -9.11
C GLU A 16 -9.16 38.73 -9.26
N SER A 17 -8.24 39.39 -9.97
CA SER A 17 -6.88 38.90 -10.13
C SER A 17 -6.10 38.85 -8.82
N VAL A 18 -6.29 39.82 -7.91
CA VAL A 18 -5.66 39.82 -6.58
C VAL A 18 -6.25 38.71 -5.70
N LEU A 19 -7.58 38.54 -5.71
CA LEU A 19 -8.25 37.47 -4.97
C LEU A 19 -7.83 36.07 -5.50
N TYR A 20 -7.70 35.93 -6.82
CA TYR A 20 -7.19 34.73 -7.44
C TYR A 20 -5.75 34.41 -7.01
N LEU A 21 -4.88 35.41 -7.01
CA LEU A 21 -3.49 35.25 -6.57
C LEU A 21 -3.40 34.94 -5.07
N LEU A 22 -4.22 35.57 -4.23
CA LEU A 22 -4.31 35.27 -2.80
C LEU A 22 -4.85 33.85 -2.54
N SER A 23 -5.82 33.39 -3.35
CA SER A 23 -6.38 32.07 -3.21
C SER A 23 -5.43 30.95 -3.68
N ARG A 24 -4.59 31.22 -4.66
CA ARG A 24 -3.71 30.21 -5.30
C ARG A 24 -2.27 30.24 -4.79
N GLY A 25 -1.77 31.41 -4.41
CA GLY A 25 -0.35 31.58 -4.07
C GLY A 25 0.09 31.00 -2.73
N TRP A 26 -0.84 30.65 -1.83
CA TRP A 26 -0.53 30.28 -0.45
C TRP A 26 -0.95 28.86 -0.04
N THR A 27 -1.76 28.19 -0.86
CA THR A 27 -2.26 26.85 -0.58
C THR A 27 -1.52 25.75 -1.34
N SER A 28 -0.77 26.08 -2.40
CA SER A 28 0.06 25.11 -3.11
C SER A 28 1.46 25.08 -2.51
N VAL A 29 1.84 23.94 -1.95
CA VAL A 29 3.21 23.65 -1.54
C VAL A 29 4.06 23.61 -2.80
N ASP A 30 4.92 24.61 -2.98
CA ASP A 30 5.92 24.61 -4.04
C ASP A 30 7.09 23.72 -3.59
N TYR A 31 7.06 22.46 -4.00
CA TYR A 31 8.09 21.46 -3.69
C TYR A 31 9.48 21.79 -4.25
N SER A 32 9.60 22.83 -5.09
CA SER A 32 10.88 23.33 -5.62
C SER A 32 11.68 24.17 -4.63
N ARG A 33 11.08 24.55 -3.48
CA ARG A 33 11.73 25.39 -2.46
C ARG A 33 12.15 24.58 -1.22
N PRO A 34 13.19 25.00 -0.50
CA PRO A 34 13.58 24.37 0.76
C PRO A 34 12.39 24.34 1.74
N SER A 35 11.99 23.13 2.16
CA SER A 35 10.78 22.89 2.98
C SER A 35 10.73 23.72 4.26
N ALA A 36 11.88 23.93 4.90
CA ALA A 36 11.97 24.73 6.14
C ALA A 36 11.65 26.21 5.91
N LYS A 37 12.11 26.81 4.81
CA LYS A 37 11.81 28.22 4.49
C LYS A 37 10.33 28.39 4.13
N HIS A 38 9.77 27.47 3.38
CA HIS A 38 8.36 27.47 3.05
C HIS A 38 7.48 27.33 4.30
N ARG A 39 7.80 26.37 5.20
CA ARG A 39 7.10 26.17 6.48
C ARG A 39 7.14 27.42 7.36
N LYS A 40 8.28 28.10 7.45
CA LYS A 40 8.43 29.36 8.20
C LYS A 40 7.51 30.47 7.65
N ILE A 41 7.46 30.64 6.33
CA ILE A 41 6.58 31.62 5.66
C ILE A 41 5.11 31.25 5.90
N ALA A 42 4.75 29.98 5.73
CA ALA A 42 3.38 29.48 5.94
C ALA A 42 2.91 29.69 7.38
N THR A 43 3.76 29.40 8.39
CA THR A 43 3.47 29.63 9.81
C THR A 43 3.27 31.11 10.10
N SER A 44 4.16 31.99 9.61
CA SER A 44 4.03 33.43 9.80
C SER A 44 2.75 33.97 9.17
N PHE A 45 2.42 33.54 7.97
CA PHE A 45 1.19 33.93 7.28
C PHE A 45 -0.07 33.45 8.01
N ARG A 46 -0.06 32.19 8.47
CA ARG A 46 -1.15 31.63 9.29
C ARG A 46 -1.44 32.48 10.53
N ASP A 47 -0.37 32.89 11.23
CA ASP A 47 -0.52 33.53 12.54
C ASP A 47 -0.82 35.02 12.44
N THR A 48 -0.40 35.70 11.36
CA THR A 48 -0.53 37.17 11.22
C THR A 48 -1.64 37.62 10.29
N SER A 49 -1.90 36.92 9.20
CA SER A 49 -2.73 37.47 8.11
C SER A 49 -3.90 36.59 7.66
N LEU A 50 -3.80 35.26 7.81
CA LEU A 50 -4.79 34.33 7.28
C LEU A 50 -6.19 34.50 7.91
N LYS A 51 -6.25 34.84 9.21
CA LYS A 51 -7.49 35.15 9.91
C LYS A 51 -8.20 36.38 9.31
N ASP A 52 -7.45 37.45 9.07
CA ASP A 52 -8.00 38.70 8.54
C ASP A 52 -8.52 38.52 7.12
N VAL A 53 -7.85 37.66 6.33
CA VAL A 53 -8.30 37.29 4.98
C VAL A 53 -9.64 36.53 5.06
N LEU A 54 -9.80 35.58 6.00
CA LEU A 54 -11.07 34.88 6.18
C LEU A 54 -12.20 35.82 6.62
N VAL A 55 -11.94 36.73 7.57
CA VAL A 55 -12.92 37.72 8.04
C VAL A 55 -13.34 38.64 6.90
N LEU A 56 -12.38 39.12 6.12
CA LEU A 56 -12.67 39.94 4.93
C LEU A 56 -13.54 39.20 3.93
N ALA A 57 -13.20 37.94 3.61
CA ALA A 57 -13.96 37.14 2.67
C ALA A 57 -15.40 36.88 3.16
N CYS A 58 -15.59 36.58 4.45
CA CYS A 58 -16.94 36.46 5.02
C CYS A 58 -17.72 37.78 5.00
N SER A 59 -17.06 38.92 5.23
CA SER A 59 -17.69 40.25 5.13
C SER A 59 -18.16 40.56 3.72
N LEU A 60 -17.32 40.25 2.71
CA LEU A 60 -17.68 40.40 1.30
C LEU A 60 -18.87 39.52 0.92
N LEU A 61 -18.95 38.29 1.41
CA LEU A 61 -20.09 37.40 1.18
C LEU A 61 -21.37 37.93 1.87
N LYS A 62 -21.27 38.50 3.05
CA LYS A 62 -22.41 39.16 3.73
C LYS A 62 -22.92 40.34 2.91
N GLU A 63 -22.05 41.18 2.35
CA GLU A 63 -22.44 42.30 1.48
C GLU A 63 -23.07 41.83 0.18
N VAL A 64 -22.51 40.78 -0.42
CA VAL A 64 -23.06 40.11 -1.60
C VAL A 64 -24.48 39.58 -1.34
N PHE A 65 -24.70 38.96 -0.18
CA PHE A 65 -26.00 38.42 0.18
C PHE A 65 -27.04 39.55 0.48
N ALA A 66 -26.58 40.70 1.01
CA ALA A 66 -27.46 41.81 1.36
C ALA A 66 -27.97 42.64 0.13
N LYS A 67 -27.30 42.50 -1.02
CA LYS A 67 -27.67 43.21 -2.27
C LYS A 67 -28.26 42.22 -3.27
N PRO A 68 -29.34 42.60 -4.01
CA PRO A 68 -29.84 41.75 -5.08
C PRO A 68 -28.77 41.59 -6.17
N LEU A 69 -28.19 40.41 -6.26
CA LEU A 69 -27.22 40.03 -7.26
C LEU A 69 -27.87 39.79 -8.61
N ASN A 70 -27.36 40.39 -9.65
CA ASN A 70 -27.67 39.97 -10.99
C ASN A 70 -26.85 38.73 -11.33
N LEU A 71 -27.36 37.52 -10.96
CA LEU A 71 -26.69 36.27 -11.22
C LEU A 71 -26.57 35.87 -12.68
N GLN A 72 -27.09 36.69 -13.61
CA GLN A 72 -26.86 36.54 -15.04
C GLN A 72 -25.57 37.27 -15.49
N ASP A 73 -25.01 38.16 -14.65
CA ASP A 73 -23.73 38.81 -14.91
C ASP A 73 -22.57 37.89 -14.55
N GLN A 74 -21.82 37.48 -15.57
CA GLN A 74 -20.66 36.57 -15.44
C GLN A 74 -19.59 37.15 -14.50
N CYS A 75 -19.41 38.47 -14.48
CA CYS A 75 -18.42 39.14 -13.62
C CYS A 75 -18.80 39.00 -12.15
N GLN A 76 -20.08 39.13 -11.80
CA GLN A 76 -20.57 38.95 -10.43
C GLN A 76 -20.50 37.50 -9.99
N GLN A 77 -20.84 36.55 -10.89
CA GLN A 77 -20.66 35.13 -10.60
C GLN A 77 -19.19 34.79 -10.34
N ASN A 78 -18.28 35.26 -11.16
CA ASN A 78 -16.84 35.03 -11.01
C ASN A 78 -16.32 35.60 -9.69
N LEU A 79 -16.77 36.82 -9.33
CA LEU A 79 -16.39 37.43 -8.06
C LEU A 79 -16.84 36.59 -6.87
N VAL A 80 -18.10 36.18 -6.81
CA VAL A 80 -18.63 35.33 -5.74
C VAL A 80 -17.88 34.01 -5.68
N MET A 81 -17.60 33.38 -6.84
CA MET A 81 -16.82 32.15 -6.95
C MET A 81 -15.43 32.33 -6.36
N GLN A 82 -14.71 33.40 -6.66
CA GLN A 82 -13.36 33.63 -6.15
C GLN A 82 -13.39 33.88 -4.62
N VAL A 83 -14.39 34.59 -4.11
CA VAL A 83 -14.53 34.82 -2.66
C VAL A 83 -14.84 33.50 -1.92
N LEU A 84 -15.73 32.66 -2.45
CA LEU A 84 -16.00 31.33 -1.88
C LEU A 84 -14.76 30.42 -1.92
N LYS A 85 -14.00 30.44 -3.03
CA LYS A 85 -12.71 29.73 -3.12
C LYS A 85 -11.69 30.28 -2.13
N LEU A 86 -11.66 31.55 -1.89
CA LEU A 86 -10.79 32.17 -0.90
C LEU A 86 -11.12 31.70 0.53
N VAL A 87 -12.40 31.65 0.90
CA VAL A 87 -12.83 31.07 2.19
C VAL A 87 -12.40 29.61 2.27
N LEU A 88 -12.69 28.81 1.24
CA LEU A 88 -12.34 27.41 1.21
C LEU A 88 -10.82 27.19 1.35
N ASN A 89 -10.02 28.01 0.69
CA ASN A 89 -8.56 27.95 0.78
C ASN A 89 -8.06 28.36 2.16
N CYS A 90 -8.67 29.35 2.81
CA CYS A 90 -8.35 29.68 4.22
C CYS A 90 -8.64 28.54 5.17
N LEU A 91 -9.76 27.81 4.95
CA LEU A 91 -10.15 26.67 5.77
C LEU A 91 -9.35 25.40 5.46
N ASN A 92 -8.88 25.23 4.22
CA ASN A 92 -8.02 24.14 3.76
C ASN A 92 -6.52 24.42 3.91
N PHE A 93 -6.14 25.52 4.56
CA PHE A 93 -4.73 25.81 4.79
C PHE A 93 -4.07 24.66 5.53
N ASP A 94 -2.82 24.36 5.17
CA ASP A 94 -2.07 23.28 5.80
C ASP A 94 -1.62 23.67 7.23
N PHE A 95 -2.56 23.58 8.16
CA PHE A 95 -2.31 23.88 9.58
C PHE A 95 -1.39 22.85 10.22
N ILE A 96 -1.40 21.60 9.75
CA ILE A 96 -0.57 20.50 10.27
C ILE A 96 0.86 20.65 9.79
N GLY A 97 1.08 20.85 8.50
CA GLY A 97 2.41 21.06 7.93
C GLY A 97 3.11 22.32 8.41
N SER A 98 2.35 23.28 8.96
CA SER A 98 2.87 24.49 9.60
C SER A 98 2.99 24.38 11.12
N SER A 99 2.58 23.24 11.74
CA SER A 99 2.66 22.95 13.17
C SER A 99 3.78 21.94 13.45
N ALA A 100 4.34 21.98 14.67
CA ALA A 100 5.35 21.02 15.13
C ALA A 100 4.76 19.69 15.64
N ASP A 101 3.45 19.64 15.85
CA ASP A 101 2.74 18.45 16.35
C ASP A 101 2.36 17.52 15.18
N GLU A 102 3.11 16.43 15.07
CA GLU A 102 2.90 15.37 14.06
C GLU A 102 2.03 14.23 14.61
N SER A 103 0.78 14.46 14.98
CA SER A 103 -0.13 13.33 15.17
C SER A 103 -0.84 13.02 13.86
N ALA A 104 -0.44 11.92 13.21
CA ALA A 104 -0.93 11.47 11.90
C ALA A 104 -2.40 10.99 11.89
N ASP A 105 -3.07 10.92 13.04
CA ASP A 105 -4.43 10.36 13.16
C ASP A 105 -5.55 11.35 12.77
N ASP A 106 -5.23 12.61 12.50
CA ASP A 106 -6.23 13.65 12.28
C ASP A 106 -6.32 14.21 10.85
N LEU A 107 -5.95 13.43 9.85
CA LEU A 107 -6.01 13.81 8.42
C LEU A 107 -7.39 14.28 7.93
N CYS A 108 -8.44 14.05 8.72
CA CYS A 108 -9.82 14.41 8.40
C CYS A 108 -10.33 15.64 9.16
N MET A 109 -9.56 16.23 10.07
CA MET A 109 -9.96 17.37 10.88
C MET A 109 -9.18 18.64 10.53
N VAL A 110 -9.88 19.78 10.50
CA VAL A 110 -9.28 21.09 10.26
C VAL A 110 -8.73 21.63 11.57
N GLN A 111 -7.42 21.77 11.70
CA GLN A 111 -6.75 22.24 12.91
C GLN A 111 -6.63 23.76 12.96
N ILE A 112 -7.75 24.42 13.17
CA ILE A 112 -7.83 25.89 13.23
C ILE A 112 -7.18 26.42 14.53
N PRO A 113 -6.40 27.51 14.46
CA PRO A 113 -5.87 28.17 15.65
C PRO A 113 -6.95 28.64 16.62
N THR A 114 -6.70 28.58 17.93
CA THR A 114 -7.65 29.01 18.97
C THR A 114 -8.04 30.47 18.84
N THR A 115 -7.20 31.31 18.27
CA THR A 115 -7.48 32.73 17.97
C THR A 115 -8.65 32.96 17.01
N TRP A 116 -9.05 31.95 16.24
CA TRP A 116 -10.18 32.00 15.32
C TRP A 116 -11.52 31.61 15.94
N ARG A 117 -11.52 31.12 17.17
CA ARG A 117 -12.70 30.63 17.90
C ARG A 117 -13.91 31.57 17.84
N THR A 118 -13.69 32.86 17.95
CA THR A 118 -14.76 33.86 17.91
C THR A 118 -15.57 33.85 16.63
N ILE A 119 -14.91 33.72 15.47
CA ILE A 119 -15.56 33.69 14.16
C ILE A 119 -16.49 32.47 14.03
N PHE A 120 -16.04 31.32 14.58
CA PHE A 120 -16.80 30.08 14.51
C PHE A 120 -17.99 30.04 15.48
N LEU A 121 -17.90 30.78 16.57
CA LEU A 121 -18.99 30.88 17.57
C LEU A 121 -20.11 31.85 17.16
N GLU A 122 -19.87 32.73 16.19
CA GLU A 122 -20.90 33.60 15.64
C GLU A 122 -21.91 32.77 14.82
N PRO A 123 -23.19 32.63 15.25
CA PRO A 123 -24.18 31.86 14.51
C PRO A 123 -24.36 32.36 13.08
N GLU A 124 -24.22 33.64 12.86
CA GLU A 124 -24.33 34.32 11.57
C GLU A 124 -23.31 33.80 10.54
N THR A 125 -22.17 33.33 10.99
CA THR A 125 -21.15 32.78 10.08
C THR A 125 -21.64 31.48 9.42
N LEU A 126 -22.18 30.51 10.16
CA LEU A 126 -22.76 29.31 9.60
C LEU A 126 -24.02 29.58 8.80
N ASP A 127 -24.93 30.42 9.34
CA ASP A 127 -26.17 30.78 8.67
C ASP A 127 -25.93 31.44 7.32
N LEU A 128 -24.85 32.24 7.18
CA LEU A 128 -24.43 32.82 5.90
C LEU A 128 -24.22 31.74 4.82
N PHE A 129 -23.45 30.69 5.12
CA PHE A 129 -23.15 29.65 4.13
C PHE A 129 -24.37 28.77 3.83
N PHE A 130 -25.22 28.47 4.81
CA PHE A 130 -26.51 27.80 4.56
C PHE A 130 -27.44 28.65 3.68
N ASN A 131 -27.51 29.96 3.92
CA ASN A 131 -28.30 30.89 3.12
C ASN A 131 -27.73 31.03 1.69
N LEU A 132 -26.42 31.11 1.55
CA LEU A 132 -25.74 31.11 0.24
C LEU A 132 -26.03 29.83 -0.54
N TYR A 133 -26.03 28.67 0.12
CA TYR A 133 -26.42 27.42 -0.54
C TYR A 133 -27.81 27.48 -1.16
N HIS A 134 -28.80 28.05 -0.44
CA HIS A 134 -30.18 28.13 -0.92
C HIS A 134 -30.41 29.21 -1.99
N SER A 135 -29.55 30.20 -2.10
CA SER A 135 -29.74 31.36 -2.98
C SER A 135 -28.88 31.38 -4.22
N LEU A 136 -27.77 30.62 -4.24
CA LEU A 136 -26.83 30.60 -5.33
C LEU A 136 -27.12 29.49 -6.37
N PRO A 137 -26.73 29.68 -7.63
CA PRO A 137 -26.83 28.63 -8.66
C PRO A 137 -25.90 27.44 -8.32
N PRO A 138 -26.15 26.22 -8.92
CA PRO A 138 -25.50 24.97 -8.53
C PRO A 138 -23.98 25.03 -8.41
N LEU A 139 -23.29 25.63 -9.34
CA LEU A 139 -21.82 25.74 -9.35
C LEU A 139 -21.27 26.50 -8.13
N LEU A 140 -21.97 27.54 -7.68
CA LEU A 140 -21.59 28.37 -6.53
C LEU A 140 -22.08 27.78 -5.21
N SER A 141 -23.27 27.19 -5.20
CA SER A 141 -23.83 26.54 -4.03
C SER A 141 -23.02 25.31 -3.63
N GLN A 142 -22.41 24.58 -4.59
CA GLN A 142 -21.44 23.52 -4.33
C GLN A 142 -20.23 24.03 -3.52
N LEU A 143 -19.69 25.20 -3.87
CA LEU A 143 -18.58 25.80 -3.11
C LEU A 143 -19.01 26.22 -1.70
N ALA A 144 -20.24 26.68 -1.52
CA ALA A 144 -20.78 26.98 -0.19
C ALA A 144 -20.89 25.72 0.67
N LEU A 145 -21.34 24.60 0.08
CA LEU A 145 -21.34 23.28 0.75
C LEU A 145 -19.92 22.80 1.08
N SER A 146 -18.96 22.97 0.17
CA SER A 146 -17.54 22.65 0.42
C SER A 146 -16.98 23.44 1.60
N CYS A 147 -17.36 24.70 1.78
CA CYS A 147 -17.01 25.47 2.98
C CYS A 147 -17.69 24.87 4.25
N LEU A 148 -18.97 24.50 4.18
CA LEU A 148 -19.68 23.86 5.28
C LEU A 148 -19.05 22.52 5.68
N VAL A 149 -18.53 21.74 4.74
CA VAL A 149 -17.74 20.51 5.01
C VAL A 149 -16.55 20.83 5.90
N GLN A 150 -15.82 21.91 5.62
CA GLN A 150 -14.68 22.33 6.45
C GLN A 150 -15.12 22.84 7.83
N PHE A 151 -16.21 23.59 7.91
CA PHE A 151 -16.78 24.00 9.21
C PHE A 151 -17.18 22.79 10.06
N ALA A 152 -17.82 21.78 9.46
CA ALA A 152 -18.16 20.54 10.18
C ALA A 152 -16.93 19.70 10.58
N SER A 153 -15.80 19.88 9.90
CA SER A 153 -14.54 19.16 10.16
C SER A 153 -13.66 19.82 11.23
N THR A 154 -14.12 20.89 11.88
CA THR A 154 -13.35 21.65 12.87
C THR A 154 -13.02 20.79 14.09
N ARG A 155 -11.74 20.82 14.53
CA ARG A 155 -11.25 20.03 15.67
C ARG A 155 -12.01 20.27 16.98
N ARG A 156 -12.14 19.20 17.77
CA ARG A 156 -12.88 19.23 19.05
C ARG A 156 -12.31 20.25 20.05
N SER A 157 -11.00 20.40 20.12
CA SER A 157 -10.30 21.25 21.09
C SER A 157 -10.50 22.76 20.88
N LEU A 158 -11.12 23.17 19.76
CA LEU A 158 -11.41 24.60 19.53
C LEU A 158 -12.50 25.13 20.46
N PHE A 159 -13.42 24.29 20.92
CA PHE A 159 -14.60 24.68 21.70
C PHE A 159 -14.62 24.02 23.07
N ASN A 160 -15.20 24.70 24.06
CA ASN A 160 -15.65 24.05 25.28
C ASN A 160 -16.95 23.26 25.03
N SER A 161 -17.38 22.43 26.00
CA SER A 161 -18.51 21.53 25.79
C SER A 161 -19.85 22.26 25.50
N PRO A 162 -20.23 23.36 26.19
CA PRO A 162 -21.44 24.12 25.87
C PRO A 162 -21.41 24.79 24.49
N GLU A 163 -20.26 25.35 24.12
CA GLU A 163 -20.06 25.98 22.81
C GLU A 163 -20.14 24.97 21.68
N ARG A 164 -19.53 23.80 21.88
CA ARG A 164 -19.57 22.71 20.93
C ARG A 164 -20.99 22.21 20.73
N ALA A 165 -21.79 22.06 21.78
CA ALA A 165 -23.18 21.67 21.69
C ALA A 165 -24.03 22.72 20.94
N LYS A 166 -23.79 24.02 21.19
CA LYS A 166 -24.46 25.11 20.45
C LYS A 166 -24.08 25.10 18.97
N TYR A 167 -22.80 24.94 18.68
CA TYR A 167 -22.29 24.89 17.31
C TYR A 167 -22.85 23.70 16.53
N LEU A 168 -22.87 22.51 17.16
CA LEU A 168 -23.52 21.32 16.61
C LEU A 168 -25.01 21.53 16.34
N GLY A 169 -25.73 22.15 17.26
CA GLY A 169 -27.15 22.46 17.09
C GLY A 169 -27.41 23.34 15.86
N ASN A 170 -26.52 24.33 15.58
CA ASN A 170 -26.63 25.17 14.38
C ASN A 170 -26.35 24.38 13.10
N LEU A 171 -25.35 23.48 13.11
CA LEU A 171 -25.07 22.58 11.97
C LEU A 171 -26.27 21.66 11.68
N ILE A 172 -26.89 21.07 12.71
CA ILE A 172 -28.04 20.16 12.58
C ILE A 172 -29.28 20.90 12.06
N LYS A 173 -29.53 22.15 12.50
CA LYS A 173 -30.59 23.00 11.94
C LYS A 173 -30.37 23.28 10.45
N GLY A 174 -29.13 23.54 10.06
CA GLY A 174 -28.77 23.71 8.65
C GLY A 174 -29.03 22.45 7.82
N VAL A 175 -28.61 21.28 8.32
CA VAL A 175 -28.89 19.97 7.69
C VAL A 175 -30.40 19.77 7.53
N LYS A 176 -31.19 20.04 8.57
CA LYS A 176 -32.66 19.97 8.52
C LYS A 176 -33.22 20.81 7.39
N ARG A 177 -32.83 22.08 7.28
CA ARG A 177 -33.29 23.00 6.23
C ARG A 177 -32.99 22.50 4.81
N ILE A 178 -31.79 21.92 4.60
CA ILE A 178 -31.42 21.35 3.30
C ILE A 178 -32.30 20.15 2.97
N LEU A 179 -32.55 19.24 3.93
CA LEU A 179 -33.33 18.01 3.71
C LEU A 179 -34.86 18.28 3.59
N GLU A 180 -35.37 19.35 4.22
CA GLU A 180 -36.76 19.81 4.05
C GLU A 180 -37.00 20.50 2.70
N ASN A 181 -35.93 21.05 2.10
CA ASN A 181 -35.97 21.66 0.78
C ASN A 181 -34.84 21.12 -0.11
N PRO A 182 -34.96 19.85 -0.61
CA PRO A 182 -33.86 19.14 -1.24
C PRO A 182 -33.63 19.49 -2.73
N GLN A 183 -34.31 20.48 -3.28
CA GLN A 183 -34.26 20.82 -4.70
C GLN A 183 -32.82 21.10 -5.19
N GLY A 184 -32.00 21.75 -4.38
CA GLY A 184 -30.59 21.98 -4.72
C GLY A 184 -29.74 20.71 -4.84
N LEU A 185 -30.19 19.59 -4.26
CA LEU A 185 -29.51 18.29 -4.29
C LEU A 185 -29.77 17.50 -5.58
N SER A 186 -30.57 18.01 -6.50
CA SER A 186 -30.72 17.43 -7.84
C SER A 186 -29.47 17.65 -8.72
N ASP A 187 -28.58 18.58 -8.33
CA ASP A 187 -27.27 18.76 -8.95
C ASP A 187 -26.27 17.76 -8.36
N PRO A 188 -25.54 16.99 -9.20
CA PRO A 188 -24.59 15.96 -8.72
C PRO A 188 -23.46 16.53 -7.84
N GLY A 189 -22.99 17.74 -8.12
CA GLY A 189 -21.94 18.38 -7.34
C GLY A 189 -22.40 18.78 -5.94
N ASN A 190 -23.58 19.38 -5.84
CA ASN A 190 -24.21 19.69 -4.55
C ASN A 190 -24.52 18.42 -3.74
N TYR A 191 -25.03 17.40 -4.41
CA TYR A 191 -25.34 16.11 -3.81
C TYR A 191 -24.07 15.48 -3.20
N HIS A 192 -22.98 15.46 -3.96
CA HIS A 192 -21.68 14.93 -3.53
C HIS A 192 -21.15 15.65 -2.28
N GLU A 193 -21.12 16.97 -2.30
CA GLU A 193 -20.63 17.76 -1.18
C GLU A 193 -21.55 17.64 0.05
N PHE A 194 -22.84 17.51 -0.14
CA PHE A 194 -23.77 17.28 0.98
C PHE A 194 -23.59 15.90 1.62
N CYS A 195 -23.42 14.85 0.83
CA CYS A 195 -23.08 13.51 1.36
C CYS A 195 -21.77 13.54 2.15
N ARG A 196 -20.77 14.22 1.61
CA ARG A 196 -19.47 14.45 2.27
C ARG A 196 -19.63 15.24 3.57
N PHE A 197 -20.47 16.27 3.59
CA PHE A 197 -20.78 17.06 4.77
C PHE A 197 -21.39 16.20 5.91
N LEU A 198 -22.38 15.35 5.59
CA LEU A 198 -22.98 14.43 6.55
C LEU A 198 -21.95 13.44 7.13
N ALA A 199 -21.10 12.86 6.28
CA ALA A 199 -20.04 11.96 6.72
C ALA A 199 -19.03 12.66 7.65
N ARG A 200 -18.64 13.91 7.34
CA ARG A 200 -17.73 14.71 8.15
C ARG A 200 -18.35 15.11 9.49
N LEU A 201 -19.64 15.45 9.50
CA LEU A 201 -20.37 15.75 10.72
C LEU A 201 -20.25 14.59 11.73
N LYS A 202 -20.53 13.35 11.27
CA LYS A 202 -20.42 12.15 12.15
C LYS A 202 -18.97 11.79 12.51
N THR A 203 -18.03 12.07 11.63
CA THR A 203 -16.60 11.85 11.94
C THR A 203 -16.15 12.70 13.12
N ASN A 204 -16.62 13.94 13.20
CA ASN A 204 -16.20 14.90 14.21
C ASN A 204 -17.06 14.88 15.48
N TYR A 205 -18.34 14.49 15.39
CA TYR A 205 -19.27 14.47 16.53
C TYR A 205 -19.69 13.05 16.88
N GLN A 206 -19.60 12.71 18.17
CA GLN A 206 -20.00 11.40 18.68
C GLN A 206 -21.54 11.26 18.64
N LEU A 207 -22.03 10.02 18.56
CA LEU A 207 -23.48 9.76 18.53
C LEU A 207 -24.19 10.32 19.80
N GLY A 208 -23.57 10.19 20.98
CA GLY A 208 -24.11 10.76 22.22
C GLY A 208 -24.24 12.29 22.17
N GLU A 209 -23.36 13.01 21.44
CA GLU A 209 -23.51 14.46 21.24
C GLU A 209 -24.68 14.79 20.30
N LEU A 210 -24.88 13.97 19.25
CA LEU A 210 -25.96 14.15 18.26
C LEU A 210 -27.33 13.90 18.88
N VAL A 211 -27.46 12.83 19.66
CA VAL A 211 -28.74 12.46 20.33
C VAL A 211 -29.23 13.55 21.30
N MET A 212 -28.31 14.32 21.90
CA MET A 212 -28.66 15.43 22.78
C MET A 212 -29.21 16.67 22.07
N VAL A 213 -29.12 16.74 20.75
CA VAL A 213 -29.69 17.86 19.97
C VAL A 213 -31.21 17.68 19.85
N LYS A 214 -31.96 18.70 20.16
CA LYS A 214 -33.45 18.67 20.18
C LYS A 214 -34.04 18.19 18.82
N GLU A 215 -33.47 18.61 17.73
CA GLU A 215 -33.91 18.32 16.36
C GLU A 215 -33.48 16.94 15.88
N TYR A 216 -32.67 16.20 16.64
CA TYR A 216 -32.08 14.91 16.21
C TYR A 216 -33.12 13.88 15.73
N PRO A 217 -34.28 13.62 16.43
CA PRO A 217 -35.20 12.59 15.99
C PRO A 217 -35.81 12.86 14.61
N GLU A 218 -36.01 14.11 14.26
CA GLU A 218 -36.52 14.48 12.95
C GLU A 218 -35.44 14.45 11.88
N VAL A 219 -34.24 14.94 12.22
CA VAL A 219 -33.12 14.99 11.27
C VAL A 219 -32.65 13.59 10.92
N ILE A 220 -32.55 12.66 11.89
CA ILE A 220 -32.14 11.28 11.58
C ILE A 220 -33.14 10.57 10.66
N ARG A 221 -34.46 10.85 10.84
CA ARG A 221 -35.51 10.37 9.93
C ARG A 221 -35.32 10.91 8.52
N LEU A 222 -35.06 12.22 8.38
CA LEU A 222 -34.81 12.85 7.08
C LEU A 222 -33.55 12.30 6.41
N ILE A 223 -32.45 12.11 7.16
CA ILE A 223 -31.20 11.50 6.67
C ILE A 223 -31.44 10.05 6.23
N ALA A 224 -32.24 9.28 6.98
CA ALA A 224 -32.58 7.91 6.61
C ALA A 224 -33.35 7.87 5.28
N ASN A 225 -34.40 8.68 5.14
CA ASN A 225 -35.17 8.78 3.90
C ASN A 225 -34.29 9.23 2.72
N PHE A 226 -33.43 10.24 2.92
CA PHE A 226 -32.48 10.68 1.93
C PHE A 226 -31.52 9.56 1.50
N THR A 227 -30.99 8.79 2.47
CA THR A 227 -30.10 7.65 2.18
C THR A 227 -30.82 6.56 1.41
N ILE A 228 -32.05 6.19 1.81
CA ILE A 228 -32.85 5.16 1.12
C ILE A 228 -33.11 5.58 -0.33
N THR A 229 -33.55 6.82 -0.55
CA THR A 229 -33.77 7.37 -1.90
C THR A 229 -32.47 7.36 -2.73
N SER A 230 -31.36 7.75 -2.11
CA SER A 230 -30.04 7.73 -2.77
C SER A 230 -29.59 6.33 -3.18
N LEU A 231 -29.89 5.30 -2.38
CA LEU A 231 -29.60 3.91 -2.69
C LEU A 231 -30.48 3.37 -3.82
N GLN A 232 -31.74 3.82 -3.90
CA GLN A 232 -32.67 3.45 -4.97
C GLN A 232 -32.28 4.06 -6.32
N HIS A 233 -31.77 5.29 -6.32
CA HIS A 233 -31.27 6.00 -7.51
C HIS A 233 -29.74 5.88 -7.63
N TRP A 234 -29.25 4.65 -7.59
CA TRP A 234 -27.80 4.34 -7.51
C TRP A 234 -26.97 4.87 -8.69
N GLU A 235 -27.59 5.10 -9.85
CA GLU A 235 -26.92 5.68 -11.04
C GLU A 235 -26.61 7.17 -10.88
N PHE A 236 -27.40 7.86 -10.03
CA PHE A 236 -27.17 9.26 -9.74
C PHE A 236 -26.00 9.44 -8.77
N ALA A 237 -24.90 9.99 -9.21
CA ALA A 237 -23.71 10.26 -8.41
C ALA A 237 -23.17 9.02 -7.61
N PRO A 238 -22.81 7.91 -8.29
CA PRO A 238 -22.44 6.64 -7.66
C PRO A 238 -21.23 6.78 -6.71
N ASN A 239 -20.33 7.74 -6.98
CA ASN A 239 -19.17 8.04 -6.15
C ASN A 239 -19.49 8.70 -4.81
N SER A 240 -20.74 8.98 -4.50
CA SER A 240 -21.17 9.67 -3.28
C SER A 240 -21.78 8.73 -2.23
N VAL A 241 -22.23 7.56 -2.63
CA VAL A 241 -22.90 6.57 -1.77
C VAL A 241 -22.01 6.11 -0.61
N HIS A 242 -20.69 6.01 -0.82
CA HIS A 242 -19.75 5.60 0.22
C HIS A 242 -19.73 6.58 1.42
N TYR A 243 -20.01 7.87 1.23
CA TYR A 243 -20.14 8.83 2.34
C TYR A 243 -21.34 8.54 3.20
N LEU A 244 -22.48 8.20 2.60
CA LEU A 244 -23.70 7.84 3.33
C LEU A 244 -23.50 6.53 4.09
N LEU A 245 -22.91 5.53 3.46
CA LEU A 245 -22.59 4.27 4.14
C LEU A 245 -21.58 4.47 5.28
N THR A 246 -20.57 5.32 5.10
CA THR A 246 -19.63 5.70 6.16
C THR A 246 -20.34 6.38 7.34
N LEU A 247 -21.29 7.28 7.05
CA LEU A 247 -22.11 7.93 8.08
C LEU A 247 -22.81 6.89 8.94
N TRP A 248 -23.56 5.98 8.29
CA TRP A 248 -24.36 4.96 8.99
C TRP A 248 -23.49 3.93 9.71
N GLN A 249 -22.39 3.48 9.10
CA GLN A 249 -21.41 2.62 9.72
C GLN A 249 -20.89 3.22 11.04
N ARG A 250 -20.46 4.48 11.01
CA ARG A 250 -19.93 5.16 12.19
C ARG A 250 -21.00 5.46 13.24
N MET A 251 -22.26 5.67 12.86
CA MET A 251 -23.36 5.82 13.80
C MET A 251 -23.65 4.51 14.52
N VAL A 252 -23.81 3.41 13.78
CA VAL A 252 -24.08 2.09 14.36
C VAL A 252 -22.91 1.61 15.23
N ALA A 253 -21.67 1.80 14.78
CA ALA A 253 -20.48 1.50 15.56
C ALA A 253 -20.40 2.29 16.89
N SER A 254 -21.08 3.43 17.00
CA SER A 254 -21.08 4.25 18.21
C SER A 254 -22.22 3.91 19.19
N VAL A 255 -23.14 3.00 18.83
CA VAL A 255 -24.29 2.62 19.68
C VAL A 255 -23.86 2.12 21.08
N PRO A 256 -22.80 1.26 21.21
CA PRO A 256 -22.37 0.79 22.52
C PRO A 256 -21.95 1.88 23.49
N PHE A 257 -21.60 3.07 22.99
CA PHE A 257 -21.13 4.20 23.78
C PHE A 257 -22.22 5.22 24.14
N VAL A 258 -23.45 4.96 23.73
CA VAL A 258 -24.62 5.81 24.06
C VAL A 258 -25.36 5.19 25.23
N LYS A 259 -25.81 6.04 26.16
CA LYS A 259 -26.59 5.57 27.32
C LYS A 259 -27.90 4.93 26.86
N SER A 260 -28.27 3.81 27.46
CA SER A 260 -29.51 3.07 27.13
C SER A 260 -30.80 3.87 27.32
N THR A 261 -30.72 4.97 28.05
CA THR A 261 -31.86 5.89 28.27
C THR A 261 -32.06 6.93 27.16
N GLU A 262 -31.07 7.04 26.23
CA GLU A 262 -31.10 8.03 25.15
C GLU A 262 -31.56 7.33 23.85
N PRO A 263 -32.71 7.72 23.26
CA PRO A 263 -33.21 7.09 22.06
C PRO A 263 -32.41 7.48 20.82
N HIS A 264 -31.49 6.62 20.37
CA HIS A 264 -30.68 6.88 19.18
C HIS A 264 -31.41 6.56 17.86
N LEU A 265 -32.54 5.86 17.87
CA LEU A 265 -33.39 5.52 16.73
C LEU A 265 -32.71 4.71 15.60
N LEU A 266 -31.49 4.23 15.79
CA LEU A 266 -30.75 3.46 14.76
C LEU A 266 -31.36 2.07 14.58
N ASP A 267 -31.92 1.45 15.63
CA ASP A 267 -32.60 0.16 15.56
C ASP A 267 -33.82 0.20 14.62
N THR A 268 -34.36 1.40 14.38
CA THR A 268 -35.47 1.61 13.43
C THR A 268 -34.97 1.83 12.01
N TYR A 269 -33.98 2.71 11.82
CA TYR A 269 -33.57 3.16 10.48
C TYR A 269 -32.47 2.34 9.84
N ALA A 270 -31.50 1.77 10.60
CA ALA A 270 -30.40 1.01 10.03
C ALA A 270 -30.87 -0.26 9.28
N PRO A 271 -31.88 -1.04 9.78
CA PRO A 271 -32.43 -2.17 9.04
C PRO A 271 -33.09 -1.75 7.72
N GLU A 272 -33.79 -0.62 7.69
CA GLU A 272 -34.41 -0.11 6.46
C GLU A 272 -33.38 0.29 5.41
N ILE A 273 -32.27 0.89 5.83
CA ILE A 273 -31.15 1.22 4.95
C ILE A 273 -30.45 -0.04 4.44
N THR A 274 -30.22 -1.02 5.32
CA THR A 274 -29.67 -2.33 4.92
C THR A 274 -30.56 -3.00 3.88
N LYS A 275 -31.86 -3.01 4.10
CA LYS A 275 -32.84 -3.53 3.15
C LYS A 275 -32.82 -2.77 1.84
N ALA A 276 -32.80 -1.43 1.87
CA ALA A 276 -32.73 -0.59 0.68
C ALA A 276 -31.45 -0.85 -0.13
N PHE A 277 -30.31 -1.01 0.53
CA PHE A 277 -29.06 -1.38 -0.15
C PHE A 277 -29.17 -2.73 -0.85
N ILE A 278 -29.64 -3.77 -0.13
CA ILE A 278 -29.77 -5.12 -0.68
C ILE A 278 -30.72 -5.11 -1.89
N THR A 279 -31.92 -4.54 -1.74
CA THR A 279 -32.92 -4.54 -2.81
C THR A 279 -32.47 -3.72 -4.02
N SER A 280 -31.88 -2.55 -3.81
CA SER A 280 -31.38 -1.71 -4.91
C SER A 280 -30.28 -2.40 -5.73
N ARG A 281 -29.40 -3.17 -5.09
CA ARG A 281 -28.37 -3.94 -5.81
C ARG A 281 -28.96 -5.10 -6.61
N LEU A 282 -29.97 -5.77 -6.11
CA LEU A 282 -30.66 -6.84 -6.87
C LEU A 282 -31.48 -6.29 -8.02
N ASP A 283 -32.11 -5.13 -7.84
CA ASP A 283 -32.92 -4.49 -8.88
C ASP A 283 -32.03 -3.86 -9.97
N SER A 284 -30.88 -3.33 -9.62
CA SER A 284 -29.92 -2.77 -10.60
C SER A 284 -29.45 -3.79 -11.64
N VAL A 285 -29.38 -5.08 -11.30
CA VAL A 285 -28.94 -6.13 -12.24
C VAL A 285 -29.80 -6.17 -13.50
N ALA A 286 -31.13 -6.05 -13.35
CA ALA A 286 -32.01 -6.06 -14.51
C ALA A 286 -31.81 -4.84 -15.42
N ILE A 287 -31.52 -3.68 -14.83
CA ILE A 287 -31.25 -2.43 -15.55
C ILE A 287 -29.91 -2.57 -16.30
N VAL A 288 -28.86 -2.98 -15.58
CA VAL A 288 -27.50 -3.18 -16.15
C VAL A 288 -27.53 -4.12 -17.35
N VAL A 289 -28.21 -5.26 -17.24
CA VAL A 289 -28.27 -6.26 -18.30
C VAL A 289 -29.10 -5.78 -19.51
N ARG A 290 -30.23 -5.11 -19.25
CA ARG A 290 -31.15 -4.68 -20.34
C ARG A 290 -30.64 -3.46 -21.08
N ASP A 291 -30.05 -2.51 -20.33
CA ASP A 291 -29.59 -1.23 -20.89
C ASP A 291 -28.09 -1.27 -21.28
N HIS A 292 -27.44 -2.44 -21.13
CA HIS A 292 -26.02 -2.65 -21.43
C HIS A 292 -25.08 -1.67 -20.70
N LEU A 293 -25.39 -1.36 -19.44
CA LEU A 293 -24.57 -0.51 -18.60
C LEU A 293 -23.37 -1.29 -18.03
N ASP A 294 -22.37 -0.55 -17.55
CA ASP A 294 -21.25 -1.15 -16.83
C ASP A 294 -21.73 -1.83 -15.55
N ASP A 295 -21.31 -3.08 -15.34
CA ASP A 295 -21.68 -3.84 -14.15
C ASP A 295 -20.94 -3.28 -12.92
N PRO A 296 -21.66 -2.79 -11.88
CA PRO A 296 -21.00 -2.34 -10.65
C PRO A 296 -20.09 -3.39 -10.01
N LEU A 297 -20.31 -4.69 -10.24
CA LEU A 297 -19.46 -5.76 -9.75
C LEU A 297 -18.06 -5.78 -10.42
N ASP A 298 -17.88 -5.11 -11.54
CA ASP A 298 -16.55 -4.99 -12.19
C ASP A 298 -15.62 -4.04 -11.43
N ASP A 299 -16.14 -3.00 -10.76
CA ASP A 299 -15.38 -2.17 -9.83
C ASP A 299 -15.34 -2.82 -8.43
N THR A 300 -14.51 -3.85 -8.33
CA THR A 300 -14.37 -4.64 -7.10
C THR A 300 -13.89 -3.80 -5.91
N ALA A 301 -13.12 -2.74 -6.12
CA ALA A 301 -12.62 -1.89 -5.05
C ALA A 301 -13.74 -1.11 -4.39
N THR A 302 -14.58 -0.45 -5.17
CA THR A 302 -15.76 0.29 -4.69
C THR A 302 -16.77 -0.64 -4.04
N VAL A 303 -17.03 -1.80 -4.66
CA VAL A 303 -17.98 -2.80 -4.10
C VAL A 303 -17.48 -3.29 -2.74
N PHE A 304 -16.23 -3.68 -2.59
CA PHE A 304 -15.70 -4.14 -1.31
C PHE A 304 -15.73 -3.04 -0.23
N GLN A 305 -15.43 -1.80 -0.57
CA GLN A 305 -15.55 -0.68 0.37
C GLN A 305 -16.99 -0.52 0.87
N GLN A 306 -17.97 -0.55 -0.03
CA GLN A 306 -19.38 -0.44 0.33
C GLN A 306 -19.85 -1.63 1.18
N LEU A 307 -19.45 -2.84 0.83
CA LEU A 307 -19.77 -4.05 1.58
C LEU A 307 -19.15 -4.06 2.98
N GLU A 308 -17.93 -3.59 3.14
CA GLU A 308 -17.29 -3.44 4.45
C GLU A 308 -18.07 -2.47 5.35
N GLN A 309 -18.54 -1.37 4.80
CA GLN A 309 -19.40 -0.42 5.51
C GLN A 309 -20.76 -1.05 5.87
N LEU A 310 -21.39 -1.75 4.92
CA LEU A 310 -22.66 -2.44 5.12
C LEU A 310 -22.59 -3.51 6.20
N CYS A 311 -21.47 -4.22 6.31
CA CYS A 311 -21.26 -5.23 7.35
C CYS A 311 -21.56 -4.73 8.76
N THR A 312 -21.13 -3.50 9.07
CA THR A 312 -21.41 -2.90 10.38
C THR A 312 -22.88 -2.48 10.50
N VAL A 313 -23.43 -1.85 9.47
CA VAL A 313 -24.84 -1.37 9.47
C VAL A 313 -25.82 -2.54 9.59
N SER A 314 -25.57 -3.63 8.89
CA SER A 314 -26.41 -4.83 8.87
C SER A 314 -26.52 -5.57 10.22
N ARG A 315 -25.59 -5.29 11.14
CA ARG A 315 -25.61 -5.89 12.50
C ARG A 315 -26.61 -5.25 13.44
N CYS A 316 -27.07 -4.05 13.12
CA CYS A 316 -28.21 -3.46 13.79
C CYS A 316 -29.45 -4.25 13.36
N GLU A 317 -30.11 -4.96 14.28
CA GLU A 317 -31.20 -5.92 13.99
C GLU A 317 -30.78 -7.06 13.02
N TYR A 318 -29.68 -7.73 13.38
CA TYR A 318 -29.02 -8.78 12.57
C TYR A 318 -29.97 -9.89 12.10
N GLU A 319 -30.90 -10.34 12.99
CA GLU A 319 -31.87 -11.40 12.68
C GLU A 319 -32.78 -11.01 11.51
N LYS A 320 -33.24 -9.77 11.48
CA LYS A 320 -34.08 -9.26 10.36
C LYS A 320 -33.30 -9.26 9.05
N THR A 321 -32.04 -8.88 9.08
CA THR A 321 -31.16 -8.90 7.90
C THR A 321 -30.92 -10.32 7.40
N CYS A 322 -30.65 -11.26 8.29
CA CYS A 322 -30.44 -12.67 7.93
C CYS A 322 -31.72 -13.27 7.33
N ALA A 323 -32.88 -13.07 7.95
CA ALA A 323 -34.16 -13.57 7.43
C ALA A 323 -34.44 -13.01 6.01
N LEU A 324 -34.18 -11.73 5.79
CA LEU A 324 -34.32 -11.11 4.47
C LEU A 324 -33.40 -11.75 3.43
N LEU A 325 -32.12 -11.96 3.75
CA LEU A 325 -31.15 -12.56 2.82
C LEU A 325 -31.54 -13.99 2.44
N VAL A 326 -31.96 -14.82 3.42
CA VAL A 326 -32.45 -16.18 3.16
C VAL A 326 -33.63 -16.14 2.18
N GLN A 327 -34.62 -15.35 2.51
CA GLN A 327 -35.85 -15.23 1.66
C GLN A 327 -35.49 -14.84 0.23
N LEU A 328 -34.63 -13.82 0.06
CA LEU A 328 -34.23 -13.34 -1.27
C LEU A 328 -33.39 -14.38 -2.01
N PHE A 329 -32.51 -15.11 -1.30
CA PHE A 329 -31.69 -16.15 -1.90
C PHE A 329 -32.54 -17.31 -2.40
N ASP A 330 -33.40 -17.86 -1.55
CA ASP A 330 -34.30 -18.96 -1.90
C ASP A 330 -35.21 -18.60 -3.08
N GLN A 331 -35.77 -17.39 -3.07
CA GLN A 331 -36.62 -16.91 -4.16
C GLN A 331 -35.85 -16.81 -5.49
N ASN A 332 -34.66 -16.22 -5.50
CA ASN A 332 -33.84 -16.10 -6.72
C ASN A 332 -33.30 -17.44 -7.19
N ALA A 333 -32.95 -18.35 -6.28
CA ALA A 333 -32.52 -19.70 -6.60
C ALA A 333 -33.63 -20.51 -7.25
N GLN A 334 -34.86 -20.49 -6.69
CA GLN A 334 -36.03 -21.15 -7.29
C GLN A 334 -36.39 -20.59 -8.68
N ASN A 335 -36.30 -19.28 -8.85
CA ASN A 335 -36.53 -18.65 -10.14
C ASN A 335 -35.50 -19.07 -11.18
N TYR A 336 -34.21 -19.12 -10.79
CA TYR A 336 -33.14 -19.60 -11.65
C TYR A 336 -33.38 -21.07 -12.09
N GLN A 337 -33.70 -21.96 -11.15
CA GLN A 337 -34.03 -23.36 -11.47
C GLN A 337 -35.16 -23.51 -12.47
N LYS A 338 -36.23 -22.70 -12.35
CA LYS A 338 -37.33 -22.70 -13.32
C LYS A 338 -36.91 -22.29 -14.73
N LEU A 339 -35.94 -21.37 -14.85
CA LEU A 339 -35.43 -20.87 -16.11
C LEU A 339 -34.48 -21.85 -16.82
N LEU A 340 -33.88 -22.77 -16.08
CA LEU A 340 -32.97 -23.81 -16.64
C LEU A 340 -33.72 -24.94 -17.34
N HIS A 341 -35.06 -25.03 -17.23
CA HIS A 341 -35.85 -26.03 -17.96
C HIS A 341 -35.89 -25.72 -19.46
N PRO A 342 -35.77 -26.74 -20.35
CA PRO A 342 -35.52 -26.59 -21.79
C PRO A 342 -36.61 -25.86 -22.61
N SER A 343 -37.73 -25.48 -22.00
CA SER A 343 -38.85 -24.82 -22.67
C SER A 343 -38.81 -23.27 -22.62
N SER A 344 -37.88 -22.67 -21.87
CA SER A 344 -37.79 -21.22 -21.74
C SER A 344 -36.58 -20.69 -22.54
N GLY A 345 -36.83 -20.15 -23.69
CA GLY A 345 -35.82 -19.61 -24.64
C GLY A 345 -35.27 -18.22 -24.31
N VAL A 346 -35.22 -17.80 -23.03
CA VAL A 346 -34.90 -16.41 -22.68
C VAL A 346 -33.55 -16.36 -21.95
N THR A 347 -32.47 -16.15 -22.72
CA THR A 347 -31.09 -16.02 -22.23
C THR A 347 -30.91 -14.80 -21.30
N VAL A 348 -31.60 -13.69 -21.53
CA VAL A 348 -31.48 -12.44 -20.76
C VAL A 348 -31.97 -12.63 -19.32
N ASP A 349 -33.07 -13.32 -19.08
CA ASP A 349 -33.59 -13.55 -17.74
C ASP A 349 -32.68 -14.50 -16.94
N ILE A 350 -32.02 -15.44 -17.60
CA ILE A 350 -31.00 -16.29 -16.96
C ILE A 350 -29.83 -15.41 -16.47
N THR A 351 -29.31 -14.54 -17.34
CA THR A 351 -28.21 -13.62 -16.99
C THR A 351 -28.59 -12.70 -15.82
N ILE A 352 -29.82 -12.20 -15.80
CA ILE A 352 -30.33 -11.37 -14.68
C ILE A 352 -30.34 -12.18 -13.37
N GLN A 353 -30.81 -13.43 -13.39
CA GLN A 353 -30.82 -14.24 -12.18
C GLN A 353 -29.40 -14.61 -11.71
N GLU A 354 -28.49 -14.86 -12.63
CA GLU A 354 -27.07 -15.10 -12.31
C GLU A 354 -26.43 -13.88 -11.63
N GLY A 355 -26.64 -12.69 -12.15
CA GLY A 355 -26.17 -11.43 -11.55
C GLY A 355 -26.77 -11.18 -10.17
N ARG A 356 -28.07 -11.45 -9.97
CA ARG A 356 -28.71 -11.36 -8.65
C ARG A 356 -28.15 -12.35 -7.64
N LEU A 357 -27.92 -13.58 -8.05
CA LEU A 357 -27.30 -14.59 -7.20
C LEU A 357 -25.85 -14.22 -6.87
N ALA A 358 -25.09 -13.66 -7.81
CA ALA A 358 -23.74 -13.16 -7.55
C ALA A 358 -23.76 -12.06 -6.47
N TRP A 359 -24.65 -11.08 -6.57
CA TRP A 359 -24.84 -10.07 -5.51
C TRP A 359 -25.21 -10.68 -4.16
N LEU A 360 -26.15 -11.62 -4.14
CA LEU A 360 -26.56 -12.29 -2.89
C LEU A 360 -25.40 -13.05 -2.23
N VAL A 361 -24.54 -13.67 -3.01
CA VAL A 361 -23.33 -14.34 -2.45
C VAL A 361 -22.39 -13.32 -1.81
N TYR A 362 -22.13 -12.17 -2.43
CA TYR A 362 -21.34 -11.10 -1.83
C TYR A 362 -21.99 -10.55 -0.54
N LEU A 363 -23.29 -10.32 -0.56
CA LEU A 363 -24.06 -9.80 0.58
C LEU A 363 -24.07 -10.79 1.75
N VAL A 364 -24.36 -12.06 1.50
CA VAL A 364 -24.33 -13.11 2.54
C VAL A 364 -22.92 -13.25 3.11
N GLY A 365 -21.91 -13.33 2.25
CA GLY A 365 -20.50 -13.41 2.69
C GLY A 365 -20.09 -12.22 3.56
N THR A 366 -20.58 -11.01 3.25
CA THR A 366 -20.33 -9.79 4.02
C THR A 366 -21.00 -9.81 5.38
N VAL A 367 -22.29 -10.15 5.42
CA VAL A 367 -23.09 -10.14 6.65
C VAL A 367 -22.63 -11.24 7.62
N VAL A 368 -22.27 -12.42 7.09
CA VAL A 368 -21.81 -13.57 7.91
C VAL A 368 -20.33 -13.46 8.28
N GLY A 369 -19.46 -13.11 7.34
CA GLY A 369 -18.00 -13.21 7.48
C GLY A 369 -17.25 -11.88 7.63
N GLY A 370 -17.94 -10.74 7.53
CA GLY A 370 -17.30 -9.43 7.58
C GLY A 370 -16.72 -9.13 8.95
N ARG A 371 -15.44 -8.71 8.99
CA ARG A 371 -14.81 -8.18 10.20
C ARG A 371 -15.26 -6.74 10.42
N LEU A 372 -15.51 -6.41 11.69
CA LEU A 372 -15.61 -5.03 12.12
C LEU A 372 -14.22 -4.42 12.08
N THR A 373 -13.99 -3.48 11.17
CA THR A 373 -12.80 -2.65 11.19
C THR A 373 -13.00 -1.55 12.23
N TYR A 374 -12.56 -1.82 13.46
CA TYR A 374 -12.37 -0.77 14.45
C TYR A 374 -10.92 -0.29 14.39
N THR A 375 -10.76 0.94 13.99
CA THR A 375 -9.57 1.71 14.26
C THR A 375 -9.58 2.10 15.74
N SER A 376 -8.74 1.46 16.50
CA SER A 376 -8.29 1.76 17.88
C SER A 376 -8.76 0.81 18.99
N THR A 377 -7.77 0.31 19.69
CA THR A 377 -7.69 -0.28 21.03
C THR A 377 -8.40 -1.61 21.31
N ASP A 378 -7.59 -2.52 21.81
CA ASP A 378 -7.83 -3.94 22.10
C ASP A 378 -9.04 -4.27 23.03
N GLU A 379 -9.67 -3.29 23.64
CA GLU A 379 -10.79 -3.48 24.56
C GLU A 379 -12.16 -3.58 23.85
N HIS A 380 -12.29 -3.02 22.63
CA HIS A 380 -13.56 -2.96 21.92
C HIS A 380 -13.92 -4.26 21.18
N ASP A 381 -12.92 -5.03 20.71
CA ASP A 381 -13.16 -6.31 20.04
C ASP A 381 -13.84 -7.34 20.95
N ALA A 382 -13.64 -7.22 22.26
CA ALA A 382 -14.25 -8.15 23.24
C ALA A 382 -15.75 -7.82 23.49
N MET A 383 -16.13 -6.53 23.44
CA MET A 383 -17.52 -6.11 23.69
C MET A 383 -18.46 -6.37 22.50
N ASP A 384 -17.97 -6.24 21.27
CA ASP A 384 -18.76 -6.51 20.07
C ASP A 384 -19.07 -7.98 19.88
N GLY A 385 -18.12 -8.86 20.22
CA GLY A 385 -18.37 -10.30 20.27
C GLY A 385 -19.48 -10.67 21.25
N GLU A 386 -19.57 -9.98 22.38
CA GLU A 386 -20.61 -10.21 23.41
C GLU A 386 -21.98 -9.67 23.02
N LEU A 387 -22.06 -8.49 22.41
CA LEU A 387 -23.32 -7.90 21.94
C LEU A 387 -23.91 -8.68 20.76
N SER A 388 -23.07 -9.08 19.82
CA SER A 388 -23.47 -9.94 18.70
C SER A 388 -23.93 -11.32 19.19
N CYS A 389 -23.29 -11.91 20.19
CA CYS A 389 -23.68 -13.22 20.75
C CYS A 389 -24.94 -13.21 21.62
N ARG A 390 -25.21 -12.14 22.39
CA ARG A 390 -26.40 -12.10 23.27
C ARG A 390 -27.73 -12.01 22.51
N ARG A 391 -27.72 -11.53 21.27
CA ARG A 391 -28.93 -11.40 20.42
C ARG A 391 -29.14 -12.55 19.42
N GLN A 392 -28.17 -13.47 19.26
CA GLN A 392 -28.12 -14.46 18.18
C GLN A 392 -28.66 -15.87 18.51
N THR A 393 -29.20 -16.12 19.69
CA THR A 393 -29.42 -17.50 20.15
C THR A 393 -30.64 -18.25 19.60
N SER A 394 -31.46 -17.68 18.73
CA SER A 394 -32.70 -18.35 18.35
C SER A 394 -33.08 -18.48 16.87
N SER A 395 -32.43 -17.76 15.93
CA SER A 395 -32.91 -17.80 14.52
C SER A 395 -31.91 -18.13 13.43
N CYS A 396 -30.63 -18.28 13.76
CA CYS A 396 -29.60 -18.61 12.74
C CYS A 396 -29.56 -20.09 12.35
N GLU A 397 -30.12 -21.00 13.16
CA GLU A 397 -30.20 -22.44 12.82
C GLU A 397 -30.96 -22.69 11.50
N GLY A 398 -31.97 -21.85 11.22
CA GLY A 398 -32.69 -21.89 9.94
C GLY A 398 -31.90 -21.45 8.72
N LEU A 399 -30.96 -20.50 8.89
CA LEU A 399 -30.22 -19.90 7.77
C LEU A 399 -29.24 -20.88 7.15
N VAL A 400 -28.44 -21.55 7.95
CA VAL A 400 -27.42 -22.48 7.48
C VAL A 400 -27.99 -23.81 7.08
N ALA A 401 -29.03 -24.30 7.83
CA ALA A 401 -29.75 -25.49 7.44
C ALA A 401 -30.46 -25.32 6.10
N ASN A 402 -31.01 -24.15 5.83
CA ASN A 402 -31.64 -23.83 4.54
C ASN A 402 -30.61 -23.57 3.44
N LEU A 403 -29.49 -22.88 3.72
CA LEU A 403 -28.38 -22.69 2.76
C LEU A 403 -27.66 -24.02 2.43
N SER A 404 -27.58 -24.95 3.40
CA SER A 404 -26.97 -26.26 3.16
C SER A 404 -27.97 -27.27 2.56
N ASN A 405 -29.27 -27.17 2.82
CA ASN A 405 -30.28 -28.08 2.32
C ASN A 405 -30.98 -27.62 1.04
N SER A 406 -31.02 -26.35 0.70
CA SER A 406 -31.73 -25.82 -0.45
C SER A 406 -30.82 -25.28 -1.53
N GLY A 407 -30.20 -26.09 -2.29
CA GLY A 407 -29.83 -25.64 -3.63
C GLY A 407 -28.51 -24.85 -3.83
N PHE A 408 -27.81 -24.39 -2.78
CA PHE A 408 -26.49 -23.74 -2.96
C PHE A 408 -25.52 -24.70 -3.67
N PHE A 409 -25.59 -25.97 -3.39
CA PHE A 409 -24.84 -27.05 -4.05
C PHE A 409 -25.36 -27.38 -5.47
N PHE A 410 -26.66 -27.29 -5.70
CA PHE A 410 -27.26 -27.60 -7.00
C PHE A 410 -27.04 -26.48 -8.02
N LEU A 411 -27.18 -25.23 -7.62
CA LEU A 411 -27.00 -24.07 -8.48
C LEU A 411 -25.61 -23.95 -9.07
N GLU A 412 -24.55 -24.28 -8.31
CA GLU A 412 -23.18 -24.21 -8.82
C GLU A 412 -22.88 -25.23 -9.91
N ASN A 413 -23.42 -26.43 -9.83
CA ASN A 413 -23.24 -27.45 -10.87
C ASN A 413 -24.05 -27.15 -12.12
N ASP A 414 -25.27 -26.64 -11.96
CA ASP A 414 -26.14 -26.29 -13.08
C ASP A 414 -25.65 -25.04 -13.83
N LEU A 415 -25.13 -24.03 -13.12
CA LEU A 415 -24.45 -22.87 -13.71
C LEU A 415 -23.28 -23.27 -14.59
N ILE A 416 -22.45 -24.20 -14.10
CA ILE A 416 -21.29 -24.70 -14.84
C ILE A 416 -21.72 -25.45 -16.10
N HIS A 417 -22.73 -26.31 -16.02
CA HIS A 417 -23.24 -27.08 -17.16
C HIS A 417 -23.88 -26.19 -18.24
N HIS A 418 -24.62 -25.17 -17.83
CA HIS A 418 -25.28 -24.28 -18.76
C HIS A 418 -24.26 -23.43 -19.55
N HIS A 419 -23.21 -22.91 -18.88
CA HIS A 419 -22.16 -22.09 -19.53
C HIS A 419 -21.22 -22.90 -20.43
N LEU A 420 -20.91 -24.14 -20.07
CA LEU A 420 -20.11 -25.02 -20.91
C LEU A 420 -20.78 -25.32 -22.28
N ASN A 421 -22.11 -25.32 -22.31
CA ASN A 421 -22.86 -25.60 -23.54
C ASN A 421 -23.07 -24.38 -24.44
N GLN A 422 -22.94 -23.15 -23.96
CA GLN A 422 -23.26 -21.94 -24.74
C GLN A 422 -22.07 -21.11 -25.22
N GLY A 423 -20.85 -21.41 -24.77
CA GLY A 423 -19.62 -20.68 -25.21
C GLY A 423 -19.62 -19.19 -24.89
N SER A 424 -20.52 -18.70 -24.03
CA SER A 424 -20.59 -17.31 -23.62
C SER A 424 -19.63 -17.00 -22.46
N GLN A 425 -18.88 -15.92 -22.61
CA GLN A 425 -18.03 -15.38 -21.54
C GLN A 425 -18.89 -14.68 -20.48
N SER A 426 -19.66 -15.42 -19.71
CA SER A 426 -20.36 -14.81 -18.59
C SER A 426 -19.45 -14.71 -17.37
N LYS A 427 -19.51 -13.54 -16.73
CA LYS A 427 -18.65 -13.15 -15.61
C LYS A 427 -19.18 -13.75 -14.30
N VAL A 428 -18.97 -15.05 -14.05
CA VAL A 428 -19.23 -15.62 -12.72
C VAL A 428 -18.08 -15.23 -11.79
N GLN A 429 -18.35 -14.38 -10.84
CA GLN A 429 -17.35 -13.94 -9.87
C GLN A 429 -17.29 -14.90 -8.68
N VAL A 430 -16.08 -15.43 -8.42
CA VAL A 430 -15.82 -16.26 -7.24
C VAL A 430 -15.75 -15.39 -5.99
N VAL A 431 -16.56 -15.70 -5.00
CA VAL A 431 -16.58 -14.98 -3.72
C VAL A 431 -15.27 -15.17 -2.96
N ARG A 432 -14.65 -14.09 -2.57
CA ARG A 432 -13.45 -14.08 -1.75
C ARG A 432 -13.86 -14.11 -0.27
N LEU A 433 -13.77 -15.26 0.37
CA LEU A 433 -13.79 -15.32 1.83
C LEU A 433 -12.39 -14.90 2.33
N ARG A 434 -12.30 -13.70 2.86
CA ARG A 434 -11.05 -13.19 3.45
C ARG A 434 -10.81 -13.86 4.79
N SER A 435 -9.77 -14.65 4.90
CA SER A 435 -9.19 -15.07 6.17
C SER A 435 -7.92 -14.27 6.45
N ASP A 436 -8.06 -13.01 6.88
CA ASP A 436 -6.93 -12.28 7.44
C ASP A 436 -6.70 -12.74 8.86
N ILE A 437 -5.80 -13.71 9.06
CA ILE A 437 -5.36 -14.15 10.38
C ILE A 437 -4.15 -13.30 10.79
N PRO A 438 -4.23 -12.47 11.85
CA PRO A 438 -3.07 -11.74 12.34
C PRO A 438 -2.04 -12.69 12.96
N ARG A 439 -0.76 -12.45 12.70
CA ARG A 439 0.40 -13.23 13.22
C ARG A 439 0.70 -12.99 14.71
N VAL A 440 -0.27 -13.02 15.59
CA VAL A 440 -0.02 -12.86 17.04
C VAL A 440 -0.72 -13.98 17.82
N PRO A 441 0.02 -14.87 18.55
CA PRO A 441 -0.54 -16.09 19.17
C PRO A 441 -1.66 -15.86 20.19
N GLU A 442 -1.65 -14.77 20.92
CA GLU A 442 -2.66 -14.51 21.96
C GLU A 442 -4.00 -13.98 21.39
N LYS A 443 -3.95 -13.24 20.28
CA LYS A 443 -5.14 -12.81 19.54
C LYS A 443 -5.81 -13.97 18.79
N ALA A 444 -5.03 -14.95 18.34
CA ALA A 444 -5.57 -16.13 17.66
C ALA A 444 -6.52 -16.94 18.55
N TRP A 445 -6.26 -17.02 19.85
CA TRP A 445 -7.12 -17.75 20.79
C TRP A 445 -8.50 -17.10 20.99
N LYS A 446 -8.57 -15.78 21.04
CA LYS A 446 -9.85 -15.06 21.12
C LYS A 446 -10.66 -15.19 19.82
N ILE A 447 -9.98 -15.14 18.68
CA ILE A 447 -10.59 -15.34 17.35
C ILE A 447 -11.11 -16.76 17.19
N VAL A 448 -10.37 -17.78 17.62
CA VAL A 448 -10.82 -19.20 17.59
C VAL A 448 -12.08 -19.39 18.43
N LYS A 449 -12.20 -18.74 19.58
CA LYS A 449 -13.44 -18.79 20.39
C LYS A 449 -14.62 -18.11 19.71
N VAL A 450 -14.41 -17.01 19.01
CA VAL A 450 -15.46 -16.34 18.24
C VAL A 450 -15.89 -17.18 17.03
N TYR A 451 -14.94 -17.82 16.33
CA TYR A 451 -15.25 -18.74 15.24
C TYR A 451 -15.96 -20.01 15.71
N ALA A 452 -15.53 -20.61 16.83
CA ALA A 452 -16.21 -21.77 17.41
C ALA A 452 -17.66 -21.44 17.80
N ARG A 453 -17.90 -20.28 18.40
CA ARG A 453 -19.25 -19.81 18.73
C ARG A 453 -20.08 -19.46 17.48
N MET A 454 -19.47 -18.84 16.47
CA MET A 454 -20.16 -18.58 15.20
C MET A 454 -20.52 -19.88 14.49
N SER A 455 -19.63 -20.88 14.47
CA SER A 455 -19.90 -22.20 13.90
C SER A 455 -21.03 -22.90 14.62
N GLU A 456 -21.05 -22.80 15.95
CA GLU A 456 -22.13 -23.36 16.78
C GLU A 456 -23.49 -22.65 16.51
N VAL A 457 -23.47 -21.33 16.43
CA VAL A 457 -24.66 -20.51 16.13
C VAL A 457 -25.18 -20.69 14.70
N LEU A 458 -24.27 -20.89 13.73
CA LEU A 458 -24.62 -21.13 12.33
C LEU A 458 -24.95 -22.61 12.04
N GLY A 459 -24.94 -23.50 13.06
CA GLY A 459 -25.20 -24.94 12.89
C GLY A 459 -24.11 -25.65 12.07
N ILE A 460 -22.95 -25.03 11.88
CA ILE A 460 -21.79 -25.65 11.21
C ILE A 460 -21.08 -26.50 12.25
N THR A 461 -21.59 -27.73 12.45
CA THR A 461 -21.06 -28.67 13.46
C THR A 461 -19.74 -29.32 13.03
N ASP A 462 -19.40 -29.31 11.75
CA ASP A 462 -18.18 -29.91 11.23
C ASP A 462 -17.45 -28.95 10.23
N ASP A 463 -16.37 -28.32 10.71
CA ASP A 463 -15.46 -27.51 9.88
C ASP A 463 -14.89 -28.31 8.68
N ASN A 464 -14.74 -29.65 8.80
CA ASN A 464 -14.16 -30.47 7.76
C ASN A 464 -15.06 -30.53 6.52
N HIS A 465 -16.39 -30.59 6.72
CA HIS A 465 -17.35 -30.59 5.61
C HIS A 465 -17.31 -29.30 4.81
N VAL A 466 -17.17 -28.17 5.49
CA VAL A 466 -17.01 -26.85 4.84
C VAL A 466 -15.71 -26.79 4.03
N LEU A 467 -14.60 -27.27 4.61
CA LEU A 467 -13.31 -27.31 3.92
C LEU A 467 -13.33 -28.28 2.72
N GLU A 468 -13.98 -29.42 2.85
CA GLU A 468 -14.17 -30.38 1.76
C GLU A 468 -14.94 -29.76 0.59
N THR A 469 -16.00 -29.05 0.90
CA THR A 469 -16.79 -28.31 -0.10
C THR A 469 -15.95 -27.27 -0.83
N PHE A 470 -15.20 -26.44 -0.11
CA PHE A 470 -14.33 -25.46 -0.72
C PHE A 470 -13.24 -26.10 -1.57
N MET A 471 -12.59 -27.16 -1.09
CA MET A 471 -11.54 -27.82 -1.85
C MET A 471 -12.09 -28.53 -3.09
N THR A 472 -13.25 -29.14 -3.01
CA THR A 472 -13.95 -29.72 -4.16
C THR A 472 -14.29 -28.64 -5.20
N LYS A 473 -14.76 -27.48 -4.75
CA LYS A 473 -15.05 -26.35 -5.63
C LYS A 473 -13.78 -25.78 -6.29
N ILE A 474 -12.69 -25.64 -5.55
CA ILE A 474 -11.39 -25.24 -6.09
C ILE A 474 -10.97 -26.18 -7.21
N VAL A 475 -10.99 -27.49 -6.98
CA VAL A 475 -10.65 -28.49 -7.99
C VAL A 475 -11.56 -28.38 -9.22
N THR A 476 -12.87 -28.25 -9.00
CA THR A 476 -13.86 -28.07 -10.07
C THR A 476 -13.58 -26.84 -10.89
N ASN A 477 -13.32 -25.70 -10.26
CA ASN A 477 -12.98 -24.45 -10.94
C ASN A 477 -11.71 -24.59 -11.78
N LEU A 478 -10.64 -25.15 -11.20
CA LEU A 478 -9.37 -25.36 -11.90
C LEU A 478 -9.49 -26.31 -13.10
N LYS A 479 -10.37 -27.31 -13.00
CA LYS A 479 -10.63 -28.28 -14.07
C LYS A 479 -11.44 -27.70 -15.22
N TYR A 480 -12.57 -27.04 -14.90
CA TYR A 480 -13.54 -26.65 -15.93
C TYR A 480 -13.36 -25.21 -16.43
N TRP A 481 -12.83 -24.32 -15.58
CA TRP A 481 -12.59 -22.90 -15.93
C TRP A 481 -11.14 -22.60 -16.32
N GLY A 482 -10.37 -23.62 -16.69
CA GLY A 482 -8.94 -23.52 -16.99
C GLY A 482 -8.55 -22.49 -18.06
N ARG A 483 -9.51 -21.97 -18.84
CA ARG A 483 -9.32 -20.93 -19.86
C ARG A 483 -9.77 -19.52 -19.41
N CYS A 484 -10.39 -19.41 -18.23
CA CYS A 484 -10.87 -18.14 -17.70
C CYS A 484 -9.90 -17.58 -16.65
N GLU A 485 -8.97 -16.70 -17.08
CA GLU A 485 -7.92 -16.14 -16.21
C GLU A 485 -8.45 -15.52 -14.93
N PRO A 486 -9.54 -14.71 -14.91
CA PRO A 486 -10.09 -14.14 -13.70
C PRO A 486 -10.56 -15.19 -12.67
N VAL A 487 -11.22 -16.26 -13.14
CA VAL A 487 -11.69 -17.36 -12.28
C VAL A 487 -10.50 -18.13 -11.72
N ILE A 488 -9.55 -18.52 -12.55
CA ILE A 488 -8.35 -19.24 -12.13
C ILE A 488 -7.55 -18.42 -11.14
N SER A 489 -7.30 -17.14 -11.44
CA SER A 489 -6.51 -16.26 -10.57
C SER A 489 -7.15 -16.11 -9.18
N ARG A 490 -8.45 -15.89 -9.09
CA ARG A 490 -9.17 -15.77 -7.81
C ARG A 490 -9.23 -17.10 -7.06
N THR A 491 -9.49 -18.21 -7.77
CA THR A 491 -9.50 -19.55 -7.17
C THR A 491 -8.14 -19.91 -6.59
N LEU A 492 -7.06 -19.63 -7.30
CA LEU A 492 -5.70 -19.90 -6.82
C LEU A 492 -5.28 -18.96 -5.70
N GLN A 493 -5.73 -17.70 -5.72
CA GLN A 493 -5.50 -16.80 -4.59
C GLN A 493 -6.18 -17.33 -3.33
N PHE A 494 -7.41 -17.80 -3.45
CA PHE A 494 -8.15 -18.41 -2.32
C PHE A 494 -7.45 -19.68 -1.81
N LEU A 495 -7.01 -20.58 -2.70
CA LEU A 495 -6.22 -21.74 -2.34
C LEU A 495 -4.92 -21.34 -1.62
N ASN A 496 -4.23 -20.32 -2.11
CA ASN A 496 -3.02 -19.80 -1.49
C ASN A 496 -3.29 -19.24 -0.09
N ASP A 497 -4.38 -18.49 0.09
CA ASP A 497 -4.78 -17.94 1.39
C ASP A 497 -5.13 -19.04 2.39
N LEU A 498 -5.80 -20.11 1.95
CA LEU A 498 -6.05 -21.31 2.76
C LEU A 498 -4.76 -22.06 3.15
N SER A 499 -3.72 -21.99 2.32
CA SER A 499 -2.46 -22.71 2.50
C SER A 499 -1.43 -22.01 3.40
N VAL A 500 -1.79 -20.94 4.13
CA VAL A 500 -0.84 -20.18 4.99
C VAL A 500 -0.79 -20.68 6.43
N GLY A 501 -1.90 -21.19 6.97
CA GLY A 501 -2.01 -21.60 8.38
C GLY A 501 -1.71 -23.07 8.63
N TYR A 502 -0.71 -23.39 9.46
CA TYR A 502 -0.30 -24.79 9.73
C TYR A 502 -1.43 -25.70 10.24
N ILE A 503 -2.29 -25.20 11.13
CA ILE A 503 -3.43 -25.95 11.67
C ILE A 503 -4.44 -26.28 10.57
N LEU A 504 -4.67 -25.31 9.67
CA LEU A 504 -5.57 -25.48 8.54
C LEU A 504 -4.99 -26.46 7.53
N LEU A 505 -3.69 -26.34 7.21
CA LEU A 505 -2.99 -27.27 6.33
C LEU A 505 -3.13 -28.72 6.77
N LYS A 506 -2.99 -29.03 8.07
CA LYS A 506 -3.19 -30.38 8.62
C LYS A 506 -4.61 -30.96 8.45
N LYS A 507 -5.62 -30.07 8.37
CA LYS A 507 -6.98 -30.48 8.03
C LYS A 507 -7.12 -30.72 6.53
N LEU A 508 -6.55 -29.80 5.72
CA LEU A 508 -6.68 -29.82 4.26
C LEU A 508 -6.04 -31.04 3.61
N VAL A 509 -4.86 -31.48 4.05
CA VAL A 509 -4.17 -32.66 3.45
C VAL A 509 -4.94 -33.98 3.60
N LYS A 510 -5.89 -34.04 4.54
CA LYS A 510 -6.75 -35.21 4.73
C LYS A 510 -7.89 -35.29 3.73
N ILE A 511 -8.22 -34.17 3.06
CA ILE A 511 -9.33 -34.05 2.13
C ILE A 511 -8.97 -34.74 0.80
N ASP A 512 -9.87 -35.52 0.25
CA ASP A 512 -9.62 -36.28 -0.96
C ASP A 512 -9.40 -35.40 -2.20
N ALA A 513 -10.05 -34.24 -2.28
CA ALA A 513 -9.81 -33.23 -3.31
C ALA A 513 -8.36 -32.70 -3.27
N VAL A 514 -7.76 -32.55 -2.08
CA VAL A 514 -6.36 -32.13 -1.93
C VAL A 514 -5.41 -33.26 -2.35
N LYS A 515 -5.66 -34.48 -1.90
CA LYS A 515 -4.90 -35.67 -2.33
C LYS A 515 -4.95 -35.85 -3.85
N PHE A 516 -6.12 -35.57 -4.45
CA PHE A 516 -6.28 -35.60 -5.91
C PHE A 516 -5.38 -34.57 -6.58
N MET A 517 -5.35 -33.32 -6.08
CA MET A 517 -4.49 -32.26 -6.66
C MET A 517 -3.00 -32.60 -6.54
N LEU A 518 -2.57 -33.13 -5.38
CA LEU A 518 -1.17 -33.52 -5.14
C LEU A 518 -0.68 -34.62 -6.10
N LYS A 519 -1.57 -35.52 -6.52
CA LYS A 519 -1.25 -36.64 -7.40
C LYS A 519 -1.43 -36.36 -8.88
N ASN A 520 -2.32 -35.39 -9.22
CA ASN A 520 -2.79 -35.23 -10.60
C ASN A 520 -2.58 -33.80 -11.14
N HIS A 521 -1.51 -33.12 -10.76
CA HIS A 521 -1.22 -31.76 -11.23
C HIS A 521 -0.60 -31.74 -12.64
N THR A 522 -1.37 -32.24 -13.60
CA THR A 522 -1.03 -32.33 -15.03
C THR A 522 -1.96 -31.45 -15.88
N SER A 523 -1.57 -31.15 -17.11
CA SER A 523 -2.42 -30.42 -18.06
C SER A 523 -3.70 -31.16 -18.45
N GLU A 524 -3.73 -32.47 -18.31
CA GLU A 524 -4.91 -33.30 -18.55
C GLU A 524 -6.01 -33.03 -17.51
N HIS A 525 -5.63 -32.91 -16.26
CA HIS A 525 -6.55 -32.64 -15.16
C HIS A 525 -6.82 -31.13 -14.95
N PHE A 526 -5.80 -30.31 -15.17
CA PHE A 526 -5.86 -28.85 -15.00
C PHE A 526 -5.39 -28.15 -16.27
N PRO A 527 -6.32 -27.79 -17.17
CA PRO A 527 -5.99 -27.26 -18.51
C PRO A 527 -5.11 -26.00 -18.51
N PHE A 528 -5.13 -25.19 -17.43
CA PHE A 528 -4.28 -24.00 -17.33
C PHE A 528 -2.78 -24.32 -17.17
N LEU A 529 -2.42 -25.57 -16.88
CA LEU A 529 -1.03 -26.06 -16.88
C LEU A 529 -0.53 -26.42 -18.29
N GLY A 530 -1.43 -26.55 -19.26
CA GLY A 530 -1.09 -26.91 -20.65
C GLY A 530 -0.66 -25.71 -21.48
N ILE A 531 -0.22 -26.01 -22.70
CA ILE A 531 0.07 -25.05 -23.75
C ILE A 531 -1.15 -25.01 -24.66
N SER A 532 -1.80 -23.83 -24.76
CA SER A 532 -2.89 -23.61 -25.69
C SER A 532 -2.49 -22.53 -26.68
N ASP A 533 -2.82 -22.72 -27.96
CA ASP A 533 -2.49 -21.77 -29.04
C ASP A 533 -3.13 -20.39 -28.86
N ASN A 534 -4.18 -20.28 -28.03
CA ASN A 534 -4.95 -19.07 -27.81
C ASN A 534 -4.66 -18.37 -26.46
N HIS A 535 -3.67 -18.82 -25.68
CA HIS A 535 -3.35 -18.19 -24.39
C HIS A 535 -2.26 -17.13 -24.52
N SER A 536 -2.51 -15.94 -23.94
CA SER A 536 -1.47 -14.94 -23.78
C SER A 536 -0.41 -15.42 -22.77
N LEU A 537 0.83 -14.98 -22.90
CA LEU A 537 1.94 -15.34 -21.97
C LEU A 537 1.69 -14.89 -20.53
N SER A 538 0.70 -14.00 -20.29
CA SER A 538 0.29 -13.56 -18.96
C SER A 538 -0.37 -14.68 -18.15
N ASP A 539 -1.09 -15.60 -18.80
CA ASP A 539 -1.89 -16.65 -18.16
C ASP A 539 -1.03 -17.65 -17.37
N PHE A 540 0.23 -17.77 -17.72
CA PHE A 540 1.16 -18.63 -16.97
C PHE A 540 1.54 -18.11 -15.57
N ARG A 541 1.18 -16.88 -15.21
CA ARG A 541 1.52 -16.32 -13.89
C ARG A 541 0.81 -17.05 -12.74
N CYS A 542 -0.37 -17.55 -12.97
CA CYS A 542 -1.16 -18.31 -12.00
C CYS A 542 -0.47 -19.63 -11.57
N ARG A 543 0.39 -20.20 -12.41
CA ARG A 543 1.14 -21.44 -12.15
C ARG A 543 2.03 -21.30 -10.90
N THR A 544 2.71 -20.17 -10.71
CA THR A 544 3.53 -19.94 -9.50
C THR A 544 2.69 -19.98 -8.23
N THR A 545 1.49 -19.39 -8.24
CA THR A 545 0.59 -19.40 -7.08
C THR A 545 0.08 -20.79 -6.80
N PHE A 546 -0.30 -21.54 -7.84
CA PHE A 546 -0.73 -22.94 -7.72
C PHE A 546 0.33 -23.81 -7.07
N TYR A 547 1.53 -23.82 -7.62
CA TYR A 547 2.61 -24.67 -7.06
C TYR A 547 3.10 -24.19 -5.69
N THR A 548 2.99 -22.88 -5.38
CA THR A 548 3.26 -22.40 -4.02
C THR A 548 2.28 -23.01 -3.01
N ALA A 549 0.99 -23.00 -3.32
CA ALA A 549 -0.03 -23.57 -2.44
C ALA A 549 0.08 -25.09 -2.36
N LEU A 550 0.26 -25.76 -3.50
CA LEU A 550 0.35 -27.21 -3.58
C LEU A 550 1.58 -27.74 -2.84
N THR A 551 2.73 -27.09 -2.97
CA THR A 551 3.95 -27.48 -2.23
C THR A 551 3.82 -27.22 -0.74
N ARG A 552 3.12 -26.19 -0.29
CA ARG A 552 2.83 -26.01 1.14
C ARG A 552 1.98 -27.14 1.70
N LEU A 553 1.04 -27.66 0.92
CA LEU A 553 0.24 -28.84 1.29
C LEU A 553 1.12 -30.09 1.35
N LEU A 554 1.98 -30.31 0.36
CA LEU A 554 2.96 -31.41 0.34
C LEU A 554 3.86 -31.37 1.58
N MET A 555 4.37 -30.20 1.96
CA MET A 555 5.29 -30.02 3.09
C MET A 555 4.72 -30.42 4.46
N VAL A 556 3.42 -30.64 4.59
CA VAL A 556 2.80 -31.04 5.88
C VAL A 556 3.26 -32.42 6.30
N ASP A 557 3.32 -33.37 5.37
CA ASP A 557 3.60 -34.76 5.62
C ASP A 557 4.92 -35.26 4.97
N LEU A 558 5.55 -34.46 4.09
CA LEU A 558 6.74 -34.84 3.31
C LEU A 558 7.91 -35.30 4.20
N GLY A 559 8.23 -34.58 5.30
CA GLY A 559 9.37 -34.89 6.13
C GLY A 559 10.69 -35.06 5.35
N GLU A 560 11.24 -36.27 5.38
CA GLU A 560 12.46 -36.69 4.67
C GLU A 560 12.15 -37.76 3.61
N ASP A 561 10.89 -37.90 3.18
CA ASP A 561 10.46 -38.91 2.21
C ASP A 561 10.81 -38.50 0.79
N GLU A 562 11.93 -39.05 0.29
CA GLU A 562 12.42 -38.80 -1.07
C GLU A 562 11.48 -39.38 -2.15
N ASP A 563 10.90 -40.54 -1.89
CA ASP A 563 9.99 -41.22 -2.82
C ASP A 563 8.70 -40.41 -3.00
N GLU A 564 8.16 -39.81 -1.94
CA GLU A 564 7.00 -38.95 -2.03
C GLU A 564 7.33 -37.66 -2.80
N PHE A 565 8.51 -37.09 -2.56
CA PHE A 565 8.99 -35.93 -3.31
C PHE A 565 9.17 -36.23 -4.80
N GLU A 566 9.81 -37.35 -5.16
CA GLU A 566 9.98 -37.77 -6.54
C GLU A 566 8.65 -38.02 -7.25
N ASN A 567 7.70 -38.68 -6.58
CA ASN A 567 6.35 -38.88 -7.10
C ASN A 567 5.62 -37.57 -7.36
N PHE A 568 5.78 -36.59 -6.47
CA PHE A 568 5.24 -35.26 -6.70
C PHE A 568 5.93 -34.55 -7.88
N MET A 569 7.23 -34.69 -8.04
CA MET A 569 7.96 -34.04 -9.13
C MET A 569 7.80 -34.72 -10.50
N LEU A 570 7.25 -35.95 -10.55
CA LEU A 570 7.14 -36.77 -11.76
C LEU A 570 6.52 -36.03 -12.98
N PRO A 571 5.40 -35.29 -12.88
CA PRO A 571 4.85 -34.54 -14.00
C PRO A 571 5.80 -33.47 -14.55
N LEU A 572 6.58 -32.83 -13.67
CA LEU A 572 7.58 -31.85 -14.08
C LEU A 572 8.80 -32.52 -14.71
N THR A 573 9.21 -33.69 -14.21
CA THR A 573 10.29 -34.50 -14.78
C THR A 573 9.96 -34.85 -16.25
N VAL A 574 8.78 -35.40 -16.49
CA VAL A 574 8.32 -35.73 -17.84
C VAL A 574 8.30 -34.51 -18.76
N ALA A 575 7.86 -33.36 -18.25
CA ALA A 575 7.82 -32.10 -19.01
C ALA A 575 9.25 -31.61 -19.34
N PHE A 576 10.20 -31.66 -18.37
CA PHE A 576 11.60 -31.28 -18.63
C PHE A 576 12.31 -32.23 -19.58
N GLU A 577 12.09 -33.53 -19.48
CA GLU A 577 12.65 -34.51 -20.41
C GLU A 577 12.12 -34.28 -21.84
N THR A 578 10.84 -34.02 -21.99
CA THR A 578 10.24 -33.63 -23.26
C THR A 578 10.91 -32.39 -23.85
N VAL A 579 11.12 -31.37 -23.04
CA VAL A 579 11.82 -30.13 -23.45
C VAL A 579 13.26 -30.44 -23.86
N LEU A 580 14.00 -31.26 -23.10
CA LEU A 580 15.38 -31.66 -23.43
C LEU A 580 15.47 -32.34 -24.80
N GLN A 581 14.54 -33.25 -25.10
CA GLN A 581 14.48 -33.94 -26.39
C GLN A 581 14.24 -32.99 -27.57
N ILE A 582 13.30 -32.04 -27.41
CA ILE A 582 12.89 -31.09 -28.46
C ILE A 582 13.92 -29.96 -28.61
N PHE A 583 14.51 -29.46 -27.49
CA PHE A 583 15.45 -28.36 -27.49
C PHE A 583 16.65 -28.58 -28.41
N ASN A 584 17.15 -29.80 -28.43
CA ASN A 584 18.29 -30.22 -29.28
C ASN A 584 17.93 -30.35 -30.75
N ASN A 585 16.66 -30.55 -31.10
CA ASN A 585 16.22 -30.89 -32.46
C ASN A 585 15.80 -29.70 -33.34
N ASN A 586 15.93 -28.46 -32.86
CA ASN A 586 15.55 -27.20 -33.54
C ASN A 586 14.10 -27.11 -34.08
N PHE A 587 13.25 -28.07 -33.77
CA PHE A 587 11.85 -28.11 -34.16
C PHE A 587 10.96 -27.46 -33.06
N LYS A 588 9.92 -26.72 -33.46
CA LYS A 588 8.91 -26.14 -32.54
C LYS A 588 9.46 -25.25 -31.39
N GLN A 589 10.36 -24.34 -31.73
CA GLN A 589 11.05 -23.50 -30.72
C GLN A 589 10.11 -22.66 -29.86
N GLU A 590 8.99 -22.22 -30.40
CA GLU A 590 8.01 -21.42 -29.68
C GLU A 590 7.30 -22.26 -28.61
N ASP A 591 6.99 -23.54 -28.91
CA ASP A 591 6.39 -24.45 -27.92
C ASP A 591 7.38 -24.73 -26.77
N VAL A 592 8.65 -24.99 -27.12
CA VAL A 592 9.72 -25.20 -26.13
C VAL A 592 9.87 -23.96 -25.22
N LYS A 593 9.86 -22.78 -25.80
CA LYS A 593 9.92 -21.52 -25.04
C LYS A 593 8.75 -21.39 -24.08
N ARG A 594 7.53 -21.64 -24.54
CA ARG A 594 6.32 -21.61 -23.70
C ARG A 594 6.37 -22.64 -22.57
N MET A 595 6.81 -23.87 -22.86
CA MET A 595 7.00 -24.90 -21.84
C MET A 595 7.99 -24.44 -20.77
N LEU A 596 9.15 -23.91 -21.17
CA LEU A 596 10.16 -23.42 -20.23
C LEU A 596 9.67 -22.24 -19.36
N ILE A 597 8.88 -21.32 -19.94
CA ILE A 597 8.25 -20.23 -19.19
C ILE A 597 7.33 -20.80 -18.12
N GLY A 598 6.50 -21.78 -18.46
CA GLY A 598 5.61 -22.47 -17.53
C GLY A 598 6.39 -23.17 -16.42
N LEU A 599 7.33 -24.04 -16.77
CA LEU A 599 8.15 -24.80 -15.84
C LEU A 599 8.99 -23.92 -14.90
N ALA A 600 9.57 -22.82 -15.42
CA ALA A 600 10.28 -21.86 -14.57
C ALA A 600 9.37 -21.20 -13.52
N ARG A 601 8.11 -20.99 -13.83
CA ARG A 601 7.11 -20.47 -12.90
C ARG A 601 6.65 -21.52 -11.90
N ASP A 602 6.49 -22.76 -12.31
CA ASP A 602 6.15 -23.90 -11.46
C ASP A 602 7.24 -24.11 -10.40
N LEU A 603 8.49 -24.27 -10.87
CA LEU A 603 9.64 -24.45 -10.00
C LEU A 603 9.85 -23.27 -9.06
N ARG A 604 9.57 -22.03 -9.50
CA ARG A 604 9.63 -20.88 -8.61
C ARG A 604 8.60 -20.96 -7.50
N GLY A 605 7.39 -21.45 -7.78
CA GLY A 605 6.37 -21.70 -6.76
C GLY A 605 6.80 -22.77 -5.75
N ILE A 606 7.36 -23.87 -6.25
CA ILE A 606 7.91 -24.96 -5.43
C ILE A 606 9.06 -24.43 -4.56
N ALA A 607 10.07 -23.80 -5.18
CA ALA A 607 11.23 -23.26 -4.48
C ALA A 607 10.84 -22.22 -3.42
N PHE A 608 9.78 -21.43 -3.65
CA PHE A 608 9.27 -20.48 -2.67
C PHE A 608 8.69 -21.15 -1.42
N ALA A 609 8.00 -22.27 -1.58
CA ALA A 609 7.30 -22.95 -0.50
C ALA A 609 8.20 -23.91 0.33
N LEU A 610 9.24 -24.47 -0.31
CA LEU A 610 10.22 -25.31 0.37
C LEU A 610 11.09 -24.49 1.32
N ASN A 611 10.84 -24.60 2.62
CA ASN A 611 11.46 -23.76 3.66
C ASN A 611 12.32 -24.52 4.66
N THR A 612 12.49 -25.84 4.49
CA THR A 612 13.41 -26.67 5.29
C THR A 612 14.65 -27.03 4.49
N LYS A 613 15.75 -27.33 5.19
CA LYS A 613 17.00 -27.75 4.60
C LYS A 613 16.82 -29.02 3.76
N THR A 614 16.17 -30.02 4.32
CA THR A 614 15.97 -31.34 3.69
C THR A 614 15.18 -31.21 2.38
N SER A 615 14.01 -30.57 2.44
CA SER A 615 13.15 -30.40 1.25
C SER A 615 13.82 -29.57 0.17
N TYR A 616 14.62 -28.57 0.55
CA TYR A 616 15.39 -27.78 -0.43
C TYR A 616 16.52 -28.59 -1.05
N THR A 617 17.19 -29.46 -0.29
CA THR A 617 18.23 -30.36 -0.80
C THR A 617 17.64 -31.31 -1.85
N MET A 618 16.49 -31.94 -1.58
CA MET A 618 15.78 -32.77 -2.56
C MET A 618 15.50 -32.00 -3.87
N LEU A 619 15.04 -30.74 -3.78
CA LEU A 619 14.82 -29.92 -4.98
C LEU A 619 16.12 -29.64 -5.74
N PHE A 620 17.19 -29.29 -5.02
CA PHE A 620 18.48 -28.99 -5.66
C PHE A 620 19.07 -30.22 -6.35
N ASP A 621 19.04 -31.38 -5.70
CA ASP A 621 19.56 -32.65 -6.23
C ASP A 621 18.71 -33.10 -7.43
N TRP A 622 17.40 -32.84 -7.43
CA TRP A 622 16.54 -33.07 -8.59
C TRP A 622 16.89 -32.13 -9.77
N MET A 623 17.23 -30.86 -9.48
CA MET A 623 17.54 -29.86 -10.53
C MET A 623 18.97 -30.00 -11.10
N TYR A 624 19.93 -30.34 -10.25
CA TYR A 624 21.33 -30.42 -10.61
C TYR A 624 21.76 -31.91 -10.78
N PRO A 625 22.53 -32.26 -11.80
CA PRO A 625 23.16 -31.36 -12.78
C PRO A 625 22.34 -31.12 -14.07
N THR A 626 21.15 -31.72 -14.22
CA THR A 626 20.52 -31.91 -15.53
C THR A 626 19.74 -30.65 -16.00
N TYR A 627 18.89 -30.08 -15.16
CA TYR A 627 17.93 -29.06 -15.59
C TYR A 627 18.46 -27.61 -15.51
N LEU A 628 19.40 -27.32 -14.60
CA LEU A 628 20.01 -25.99 -14.49
C LEU A 628 20.75 -25.56 -15.76
N PRO A 629 21.57 -26.42 -16.40
CA PRO A 629 22.22 -26.08 -17.68
C PRO A 629 21.21 -25.83 -18.81
N LEU A 630 20.08 -26.57 -18.85
CA LEU A 630 19.02 -26.32 -19.83
C LEU A 630 18.43 -24.92 -19.69
N LEU A 631 18.14 -24.48 -18.46
CA LEU A 631 17.65 -23.14 -18.19
C LEU A 631 18.68 -22.08 -18.57
N GLN A 632 19.97 -22.33 -18.35
CA GLN A 632 21.06 -21.44 -18.78
C GLN A 632 21.10 -21.30 -20.30
N ASN A 633 21.04 -22.41 -21.04
CA ASN A 633 21.02 -22.41 -22.49
C ASN A 633 19.77 -21.69 -23.03
N ALA A 634 18.64 -21.79 -22.36
CA ALA A 634 17.44 -21.03 -22.69
C ALA A 634 17.64 -19.51 -22.52
N VAL A 635 18.32 -19.08 -21.45
CA VAL A 635 18.66 -17.66 -21.26
C VAL A 635 19.63 -17.18 -22.33
N GLU A 636 20.60 -17.97 -22.71
CA GLU A 636 21.55 -17.66 -23.79
C GLU A 636 20.85 -17.49 -25.14
N ARG A 637 19.92 -18.37 -25.42
CA ARG A 637 19.22 -18.40 -26.74
C ARG A 637 18.18 -17.27 -26.86
N TRP A 638 17.45 -16.98 -25.81
CA TRP A 638 16.35 -16.01 -25.81
C TRP A 638 16.62 -14.78 -24.93
N TYR A 639 17.89 -14.36 -24.77
CA TYR A 639 18.27 -13.23 -23.92
C TYR A 639 17.52 -11.93 -24.24
N GLY A 640 17.17 -11.69 -25.52
CA GLY A 640 16.41 -10.53 -25.98
C GLY A 640 14.88 -10.65 -25.78
N GLU A 641 14.39 -11.74 -25.19
CA GLU A 641 12.97 -11.98 -24.96
C GLU A 641 12.63 -12.03 -23.46
N PRO A 642 12.22 -10.89 -22.86
CA PRO A 642 11.92 -10.81 -21.42
C PRO A 642 10.79 -11.74 -20.97
N ALA A 643 9.92 -12.15 -21.87
CA ALA A 643 8.84 -13.11 -21.57
C ALA A 643 9.40 -14.47 -21.12
N CYS A 644 10.53 -14.89 -21.71
CA CYS A 644 11.23 -16.14 -21.40
C CYS A 644 12.27 -15.94 -20.29
N THR A 645 13.16 -14.96 -20.44
CA THR A 645 14.30 -14.77 -19.53
C THR A 645 13.86 -14.32 -18.12
N THR A 646 12.85 -13.46 -18.00
CA THR A 646 12.40 -12.97 -16.70
C THR A 646 11.92 -14.09 -15.75
N PRO A 647 11.09 -15.06 -16.17
CA PRO A 647 10.71 -16.20 -15.31
C PRO A 647 11.92 -17.03 -14.85
N ILE A 648 12.86 -17.31 -15.75
CA ILE A 648 14.05 -18.14 -15.45
C ILE A 648 14.98 -17.39 -14.46
N LEU A 649 15.27 -16.11 -14.72
CA LEU A 649 16.09 -15.30 -13.79
C LEU A 649 15.43 -15.14 -12.42
N LYS A 650 14.09 -15.01 -12.36
CA LYS A 650 13.35 -14.97 -11.09
C LYS A 650 13.36 -16.30 -10.35
N LEU A 651 13.33 -17.42 -11.06
CA LEU A 651 13.52 -18.74 -10.45
C LEU A 651 14.93 -18.82 -9.85
N MET A 652 15.97 -18.45 -10.58
CA MET A 652 17.33 -18.46 -10.04
C MET A 652 17.45 -17.55 -8.82
N ALA A 653 16.89 -16.33 -8.87
CA ALA A 653 16.90 -15.43 -7.72
C ALA A 653 16.16 -16.02 -6.50
N GLU A 654 15.09 -16.81 -6.71
CA GLU A 654 14.38 -17.50 -5.63
C GLU A 654 15.20 -18.66 -5.05
N LEU A 655 15.88 -19.43 -5.89
CA LEU A 655 16.76 -20.53 -5.47
C LEU A 655 17.91 -20.02 -4.60
N MET A 656 18.43 -18.82 -4.87
CA MET A 656 19.52 -18.21 -4.12
C MET A 656 19.10 -17.63 -2.76
N GLN A 657 17.79 -17.56 -2.45
CA GLN A 657 17.31 -16.96 -1.19
C GLN A 657 17.37 -17.96 -0.02
N ASN A 658 18.17 -17.61 0.99
CA ASN A 658 18.30 -18.41 2.21
C ASN A 658 17.16 -18.14 3.21
N ARG A 659 15.91 -18.38 2.79
CA ARG A 659 14.73 -18.26 3.67
C ARG A 659 14.78 -19.33 4.75
N SER A 660 14.44 -18.97 5.97
CA SER A 660 14.42 -19.92 7.11
C SER A 660 15.70 -20.76 7.24
N GLN A 661 16.84 -20.24 6.74
CA GLN A 661 18.15 -20.91 6.76
C GLN A 661 18.17 -22.24 5.95
N ARG A 662 17.30 -22.41 4.96
CA ARG A 662 17.17 -23.63 4.15
C ARG A 662 18.42 -23.95 3.31
N LEU A 663 19.28 -22.98 3.06
CA LEU A 663 20.55 -23.14 2.35
C LEU A 663 21.75 -23.39 3.27
N ASN A 664 21.54 -23.54 4.58
CA ASN A 664 22.61 -23.89 5.49
C ASN A 664 22.91 -25.40 5.38
N PHE A 665 23.52 -25.77 4.24
CA PHE A 665 23.94 -27.13 3.98
C PHE A 665 24.97 -27.61 5.01
N ASP A 666 25.17 -28.95 5.09
CA ASP A 666 26.21 -29.50 5.94
C ASP A 666 27.60 -29.05 5.45
N VAL A 667 28.52 -28.91 6.40
CA VAL A 667 29.89 -28.47 6.09
C VAL A 667 30.57 -29.32 5.04
N SER A 668 30.20 -30.61 4.96
CA SER A 668 30.71 -31.58 3.97
C SER A 668 30.00 -31.48 2.62
N SER A 669 28.83 -30.83 2.53
CA SER A 669 28.07 -30.74 1.30
C SER A 669 28.63 -29.68 0.35
N PRO A 670 28.83 -29.99 -0.93
CA PRO A 670 29.25 -29.04 -1.95
C PRO A 670 28.09 -28.18 -2.48
N ASN A 671 26.80 -28.46 -2.07
CA ASN A 671 25.61 -27.93 -2.72
C ASN A 671 25.58 -26.38 -2.74
N GLY A 672 26.02 -25.71 -1.68
CA GLY A 672 26.09 -24.24 -1.65
C GLY A 672 27.06 -23.67 -2.70
N ILE A 673 28.22 -24.35 -2.91
CA ILE A 673 29.20 -23.93 -3.90
C ILE A 673 28.68 -24.23 -5.31
N LEU A 674 28.08 -25.41 -5.52
CA LEU A 674 27.53 -25.82 -6.80
C LEU A 674 26.37 -24.91 -7.23
N LEU A 675 25.45 -24.60 -6.31
CA LEU A 675 24.36 -23.65 -6.55
C LEU A 675 24.89 -22.27 -6.97
N PHE A 676 25.90 -21.75 -6.24
CA PHE A 676 26.51 -20.47 -6.59
C PHE A 676 27.20 -20.50 -7.95
N ARG A 677 27.86 -21.59 -8.30
CA ARG A 677 28.50 -21.76 -9.64
C ARG A 677 27.46 -21.69 -10.76
N GLU A 678 26.36 -22.40 -10.62
CA GLU A 678 25.29 -22.39 -11.64
C GLU A 678 24.63 -21.01 -11.74
N ALA A 679 24.36 -20.35 -10.61
CA ALA A 679 23.88 -18.98 -10.59
C ALA A 679 24.86 -18.00 -11.24
N SER A 680 26.16 -18.13 -10.96
CA SER A 680 27.21 -17.32 -11.57
C SER A 680 27.26 -17.50 -13.09
N LYS A 681 27.18 -18.72 -13.57
CA LYS A 681 27.10 -19.01 -15.01
C LYS A 681 25.90 -18.32 -15.65
N MET A 682 24.72 -18.45 -15.05
CA MET A 682 23.48 -17.84 -15.56
C MET A 682 23.57 -16.32 -15.60
N VAL A 683 24.04 -15.67 -14.53
CA VAL A 683 24.21 -14.22 -14.47
C VAL A 683 25.23 -13.74 -15.48
N CYS A 684 26.38 -14.45 -15.64
CA CYS A 684 27.40 -14.12 -16.64
C CYS A 684 26.85 -14.27 -18.06
N THR A 685 26.14 -15.37 -18.34
CA THR A 685 25.52 -15.61 -19.67
C THR A 685 24.54 -14.50 -20.00
N TYR A 686 23.59 -14.20 -19.09
CA TYR A 686 22.64 -13.13 -19.32
C TYR A 686 23.33 -11.76 -19.43
N GLY A 687 24.24 -11.43 -18.51
CA GLY A 687 24.93 -10.15 -18.49
C GLY A 687 25.74 -9.87 -19.75
N ASN A 688 26.48 -10.87 -20.27
CA ASN A 688 27.23 -10.72 -21.50
C ASN A 688 26.32 -10.56 -22.73
N GLN A 689 25.23 -11.33 -22.79
CA GLN A 689 24.32 -11.30 -23.93
C GLN A 689 23.47 -10.02 -23.94
N ILE A 690 22.96 -9.57 -22.80
CA ILE A 690 22.08 -8.39 -22.75
C ILE A 690 22.79 -7.10 -23.13
N LEU A 691 24.10 -7.05 -22.96
CA LEU A 691 24.95 -5.92 -23.37
C LEU A 691 25.13 -5.82 -24.89
N SER A 692 24.87 -6.90 -25.65
CA SER A 692 24.89 -6.89 -27.11
C SER A 692 23.62 -6.28 -27.74
N LEU A 693 22.56 -6.02 -26.94
CA LEU A 693 21.39 -5.31 -27.44
C LEU A 693 21.78 -3.87 -27.79
N GLY A 694 21.40 -3.44 -29.00
CA GLY A 694 21.61 -2.08 -29.47
C GLY A 694 20.90 -1.01 -28.63
N SER A 695 20.88 0.23 -29.10
CA SER A 695 20.20 1.34 -28.42
C SER A 695 18.70 1.09 -28.37
N LEU A 696 18.13 1.13 -27.16
CA LEU A 696 16.72 0.96 -26.89
C LEU A 696 16.03 2.31 -26.63
N SER A 697 14.76 2.43 -27.02
CA SER A 697 13.95 3.61 -26.66
C SER A 697 13.71 3.65 -25.15
N LYS A 698 13.39 4.85 -24.61
CA LYS A 698 13.13 5.04 -23.18
C LYS A 698 12.03 4.11 -22.63
N ASP A 699 10.99 3.82 -23.42
CA ASP A 699 9.89 2.94 -23.01
C ASP A 699 10.30 1.47 -22.99
N GLN A 700 11.26 1.08 -23.79
CA GLN A 700 11.72 -0.30 -23.95
C GLN A 700 12.90 -0.64 -23.04
N ILE A 701 13.70 0.33 -22.61
CA ILE A 701 14.95 0.07 -21.89
C ILE A 701 14.70 -0.72 -20.59
N TYR A 702 13.64 -0.37 -19.84
CA TYR A 702 13.33 -1.08 -18.59
C TYR A 702 12.83 -2.51 -18.84
N PRO A 703 11.76 -2.75 -19.63
CA PRO A 703 11.25 -4.10 -19.82
C PRO A 703 12.25 -5.03 -20.53
N MET A 704 13.05 -4.53 -21.45
CA MET A 704 13.96 -5.32 -22.27
C MET A 704 15.32 -5.58 -21.60
N LYS A 705 15.85 -4.63 -20.84
CA LYS A 705 17.21 -4.68 -20.29
C LYS A 705 17.25 -4.53 -18.77
N LEU A 706 16.80 -3.38 -18.23
CA LEU A 706 17.06 -3.02 -16.83
C LEU A 706 16.32 -3.93 -15.83
N LYS A 707 15.17 -4.46 -16.21
CA LYS A 707 14.41 -5.42 -15.37
C LYS A 707 15.19 -6.72 -15.15
N GLY A 708 15.83 -7.27 -16.18
CA GLY A 708 16.65 -8.47 -16.06
C GLY A 708 17.91 -8.20 -15.23
N ILE A 709 18.58 -7.07 -15.46
CA ILE A 709 19.72 -6.61 -14.66
C ILE A 709 19.34 -6.49 -13.17
N SER A 710 18.18 -5.89 -12.87
CA SER A 710 17.65 -5.78 -11.50
C SER A 710 17.48 -7.14 -10.82
N ILE A 711 17.01 -8.16 -11.57
CA ILE A 711 16.85 -9.52 -11.04
C ILE A 711 18.21 -10.18 -10.80
N CYS A 712 19.18 -9.99 -11.70
CA CYS A 712 20.54 -10.46 -11.49
C CYS A 712 21.19 -9.85 -10.24
N TYR A 713 21.00 -8.55 -10.01
CA TYR A 713 21.47 -7.88 -8.79
C TYR A 713 20.82 -8.46 -7.53
N SER A 714 19.51 -8.73 -7.58
CA SER A 714 18.80 -9.37 -6.46
C SER A 714 19.30 -10.78 -6.18
N ALA A 715 19.60 -11.57 -7.24
CA ALA A 715 20.16 -12.90 -7.10
C ALA A 715 21.56 -12.86 -6.47
N LEU A 716 22.44 -12.00 -6.98
CA LEU A 716 23.78 -11.81 -6.43
C LEU A 716 23.73 -11.35 -4.97
N LYS A 717 22.90 -10.38 -4.63
CA LYS A 717 22.72 -9.94 -3.25
C LYS A 717 22.30 -11.10 -2.35
N SER A 718 21.35 -11.92 -2.79
CA SER A 718 20.88 -13.06 -2.00
C SER A 718 21.99 -14.11 -1.78
N ALA A 719 22.85 -14.31 -2.77
CA ALA A 719 23.99 -15.19 -2.64
C ALA A 719 25.07 -14.66 -1.68
N LEU A 720 25.44 -13.39 -1.85
CA LEU A 720 26.53 -12.78 -1.08
C LEU A 720 26.17 -12.58 0.38
N CYS A 721 24.92 -12.20 0.67
CA CYS A 721 24.42 -11.99 2.04
C CYS A 721 23.83 -13.26 2.69
N GLY A 722 23.78 -14.39 1.95
CA GLY A 722 23.06 -15.59 2.37
C GLY A 722 23.77 -16.43 3.43
N ASN A 723 25.06 -16.21 3.65
CA ASN A 723 25.93 -16.93 4.61
C ASN A 723 25.96 -18.46 4.43
N TYR A 724 25.73 -18.97 3.23
CA TYR A 724 25.76 -20.40 2.91
C TYR A 724 26.90 -20.79 1.93
N VAL A 725 27.62 -19.79 1.41
CA VAL A 725 28.75 -20.00 0.50
C VAL A 725 30.03 -19.48 1.14
N SER A 726 31.04 -20.34 1.22
CA SER A 726 32.37 -19.97 1.64
C SER A 726 33.20 -19.46 0.45
N PHE A 727 33.13 -18.17 0.12
CA PHE A 727 33.75 -17.58 -1.08
C PHE A 727 35.28 -17.76 -1.16
N GLY A 728 35.95 -17.92 -0.01
CA GLY A 728 37.38 -18.22 0.02
C GLY A 728 37.76 -19.49 -0.69
N VAL A 729 36.84 -20.47 -0.80
CA VAL A 729 37.07 -21.75 -1.49
C VAL A 729 37.33 -21.56 -2.99
N PHE A 730 36.65 -20.60 -3.63
CA PHE A 730 36.87 -20.32 -5.06
C PHE A 730 38.30 -19.92 -5.33
N LYS A 731 38.87 -19.02 -4.53
CA LYS A 731 40.26 -18.60 -4.64
C LYS A 731 41.21 -19.74 -4.32
N LEU A 732 40.90 -20.57 -3.31
CA LEU A 732 41.76 -21.68 -2.87
C LEU A 732 41.91 -22.74 -3.95
N TYR A 733 40.85 -23.04 -4.69
CA TYR A 733 40.84 -24.05 -5.75
C TYR A 733 41.06 -23.49 -7.17
N GLY A 734 41.34 -22.19 -7.31
CA GLY A 734 41.53 -21.54 -8.60
C GLY A 734 40.27 -21.48 -9.46
N ASP A 735 39.10 -21.49 -8.83
CA ASP A 735 37.79 -21.38 -9.51
C ASP A 735 37.43 -19.89 -9.72
N ASN A 736 37.31 -19.48 -10.99
CA ASN A 736 37.08 -18.09 -11.38
C ASN A 736 35.61 -17.67 -11.42
N HIS A 737 34.63 -18.53 -11.05
CA HIS A 737 33.21 -18.19 -11.14
C HIS A 737 32.83 -16.99 -10.29
N PHE A 738 33.43 -16.82 -9.11
CA PHE A 738 33.20 -15.67 -8.27
C PHE A 738 33.70 -14.38 -8.91
N ASP A 739 34.95 -14.37 -9.40
CA ASP A 739 35.52 -13.20 -10.07
C ASP A 739 34.78 -12.86 -11.38
N ASN A 740 34.42 -13.86 -12.15
CA ASN A 740 33.68 -13.68 -13.40
C ASN A 740 32.29 -13.02 -13.18
N VAL A 741 31.56 -13.42 -12.14
CA VAL A 741 30.26 -12.83 -11.85
C VAL A 741 30.36 -11.41 -11.35
N LEU A 742 31.40 -11.07 -10.59
CA LEU A 742 31.69 -9.71 -10.18
C LEU A 742 32.10 -8.82 -11.35
N GLN A 743 32.85 -9.35 -12.32
CA GLN A 743 33.15 -8.65 -13.58
C GLN A 743 31.87 -8.44 -14.43
N ALA A 744 31.00 -9.44 -14.50
CA ALA A 744 29.70 -9.30 -15.18
C ALA A 744 28.83 -8.24 -14.49
N PHE A 745 28.83 -8.17 -13.16
CA PHE A 745 28.18 -7.11 -12.41
C PHE A 745 28.70 -5.71 -12.82
N VAL A 746 30.01 -5.51 -12.89
CA VAL A 746 30.62 -4.24 -13.31
C VAL A 746 30.21 -3.87 -14.73
N LYS A 747 30.27 -4.82 -15.67
CA LYS A 747 29.84 -4.57 -17.06
C LYS A 747 28.38 -4.15 -17.16
N MET A 748 27.48 -4.84 -16.44
CA MET A 748 26.07 -4.48 -16.38
C MET A 748 25.89 -3.09 -15.74
N LEU A 749 26.61 -2.77 -14.69
CA LEU A 749 26.55 -1.47 -14.00
C LEU A 749 26.92 -0.31 -14.93
N LEU A 750 28.05 -0.42 -15.63
CA LEU A 750 28.51 0.61 -16.57
C LEU A 750 27.58 0.81 -17.78
N SER A 751 26.69 -0.16 -18.04
CA SER A 751 25.69 -0.06 -19.11
C SER A 751 24.40 0.64 -18.68
N VAL A 752 24.29 1.06 -17.44
CA VAL A 752 23.14 1.76 -16.85
C VAL A 752 23.53 3.22 -16.58
N SER A 753 22.67 4.17 -16.91
CA SER A 753 22.92 5.57 -16.56
C SER A 753 22.55 5.84 -15.09
N HIS A 754 23.16 6.85 -14.47
CA HIS A 754 22.82 7.26 -13.11
C HIS A 754 21.36 7.67 -12.98
N SER A 755 20.82 8.36 -13.99
CA SER A 755 19.39 8.73 -14.02
C SER A 755 18.48 7.51 -14.01
N ASP A 756 18.82 6.44 -14.75
CA ASP A 756 18.03 5.21 -14.77
C ASP A 756 18.11 4.46 -13.44
N LEU A 757 19.26 4.51 -12.75
CA LEU A 757 19.37 3.90 -11.42
C LEU A 757 18.38 4.48 -10.42
N LEU A 758 18.10 5.77 -10.49
CA LEU A 758 17.18 6.44 -9.56
C LEU A 758 15.73 6.42 -10.06
N GLN A 759 15.52 6.52 -11.38
CA GLN A 759 14.19 6.55 -11.98
C GLN A 759 13.43 5.23 -11.78
N TYR A 760 14.10 4.10 -11.90
CA TYR A 760 13.46 2.78 -11.82
C TYR A 760 13.60 2.17 -10.43
N ARG A 761 12.59 2.36 -9.59
CA ARG A 761 12.56 1.93 -8.18
C ARG A 761 13.04 0.49 -7.94
N LYS A 762 12.66 -0.48 -8.79
CA LYS A 762 13.09 -1.88 -8.62
C LYS A 762 14.57 -2.07 -8.90
N LEU A 763 15.14 -1.27 -9.79
CA LEU A 763 16.57 -1.30 -10.09
C LEU A 763 17.35 -0.69 -8.93
N SER A 764 16.99 0.48 -8.43
CA SER A 764 17.62 1.08 -7.26
C SER A 764 17.54 0.18 -6.03
N GLN A 765 16.36 -0.37 -5.72
CA GLN A 765 16.17 -1.30 -4.59
C GLN A 765 16.92 -2.64 -4.73
N SER A 766 17.39 -3.01 -5.90
CA SER A 766 18.26 -4.17 -6.09
C SER A 766 19.75 -3.82 -6.10
N TYR A 767 20.13 -2.69 -6.66
CA TYR A 767 21.51 -2.23 -6.79
C TYR A 767 22.09 -1.75 -5.44
N TYR A 768 21.45 -0.81 -4.76
CA TYR A 768 22.04 -0.22 -3.54
C TYR A 768 22.19 -1.21 -2.38
N PRO A 769 21.26 -2.13 -2.10
CA PRO A 769 21.48 -3.18 -1.12
C PRO A 769 22.55 -4.22 -1.54
N LEU A 770 22.77 -4.44 -2.85
CA LEU A 770 23.88 -5.24 -3.32
C LEU A 770 25.20 -4.51 -3.09
N LEU A 771 25.28 -3.21 -3.38
CA LEU A 771 26.45 -2.39 -3.12
C LEU A 771 26.79 -2.34 -1.63
N GLU A 772 25.79 -2.24 -0.76
CA GLU A 772 25.95 -2.33 0.69
C GLU A 772 26.61 -3.66 1.10
N CYS A 773 26.12 -4.79 0.56
CA CYS A 773 26.74 -6.09 0.81
C CYS A 773 28.18 -6.17 0.30
N LEU A 774 28.47 -5.65 -0.90
CA LEU A 774 29.82 -5.63 -1.45
C LEU A 774 30.79 -4.76 -0.63
N THR A 775 30.33 -3.62 -0.14
CA THR A 775 31.14 -2.74 0.71
C THR A 775 31.34 -3.31 2.11
N GLN A 776 30.40 -4.06 2.64
CA GLN A 776 30.47 -4.72 3.94
C GLN A 776 31.43 -5.91 3.93
N ASP A 777 31.21 -6.86 3.05
CA ASP A 777 31.82 -8.19 3.12
C ASP A 777 32.91 -8.41 2.05
N HIS A 778 32.89 -7.63 0.98
CA HIS A 778 33.80 -7.75 -0.17
C HIS A 778 34.50 -6.43 -0.52
N MET A 779 34.92 -5.66 0.50
CA MET A 779 35.59 -4.36 0.31
C MET A 779 36.82 -4.49 -0.57
N SER A 780 37.55 -5.61 -0.51
CA SER A 780 38.70 -5.88 -1.39
C SER A 780 38.35 -5.81 -2.88
N PHE A 781 37.14 -6.21 -3.27
CA PHE A 781 36.67 -6.07 -4.65
C PHE A 781 36.49 -4.58 -5.01
N ILE A 782 35.79 -3.82 -4.15
CA ILE A 782 35.50 -2.39 -4.38
C ILE A 782 36.76 -1.57 -4.57
N ILE A 783 37.78 -1.77 -3.74
CA ILE A 783 39.04 -1.00 -3.82
C ILE A 783 39.96 -1.39 -4.98
N ASN A 784 39.74 -2.55 -5.57
CA ASN A 784 40.48 -2.99 -6.76
C ASN A 784 39.71 -2.65 -8.08
N LEU A 785 38.60 -1.95 -8.01
CA LEU A 785 37.89 -1.45 -9.19
C LEU A 785 38.79 -0.43 -9.94
N GLU A 786 38.65 -0.40 -11.25
CA GLU A 786 39.30 0.61 -12.07
C GLU A 786 38.79 2.02 -11.69
N PRO A 787 39.66 3.07 -11.73
CA PRO A 787 39.28 4.42 -11.33
C PRO A 787 37.94 4.95 -11.89
N PRO A 788 37.62 4.76 -13.18
CA PRO A 788 36.33 5.21 -13.72
C PRO A 788 35.13 4.46 -13.10
N VAL A 789 35.27 3.16 -12.82
CA VAL A 789 34.22 2.36 -12.21
C VAL A 789 34.01 2.76 -10.75
N LEU A 790 35.09 2.96 -10.02
CA LEU A 790 35.05 3.42 -8.64
C LEU A 790 34.37 4.81 -8.56
N MET A 791 34.69 5.71 -9.49
CA MET A 791 34.05 7.02 -9.60
C MET A 791 32.53 6.87 -9.85
N TYR A 792 32.14 5.99 -10.76
CA TYR A 792 30.74 5.70 -11.03
C TYR A 792 30.01 5.25 -9.74
N VAL A 793 30.59 4.32 -9.00
CA VAL A 793 30.02 3.82 -7.73
C VAL A 793 29.87 4.94 -6.71
N LEU A 794 30.90 5.77 -6.52
CA LEU A 794 30.86 6.89 -5.56
C LEU A 794 29.85 7.94 -5.96
N THR A 795 29.76 8.29 -7.25
CA THR A 795 28.75 9.21 -7.76
C THR A 795 27.35 8.64 -7.52
N SER A 796 27.12 7.35 -7.78
CA SER A 796 25.82 6.70 -7.51
C SER A 796 25.43 6.77 -6.03
N ILE A 797 26.40 6.60 -5.10
CA ILE A 797 26.14 6.77 -3.65
C ILE A 797 25.73 8.22 -3.37
N SER A 798 26.49 9.21 -3.89
CA SER A 798 26.22 10.64 -3.67
C SER A 798 24.81 11.03 -4.12
N GLU A 799 24.39 10.58 -5.30
CA GLU A 799 23.03 10.81 -5.82
C GLU A 799 21.97 10.04 -4.99
N GLY A 800 22.28 8.82 -4.59
CA GLY A 800 21.38 7.99 -3.78
C GLY A 800 21.11 8.55 -2.38
N LEU A 801 22.03 9.32 -1.81
CA LEU A 801 21.86 9.98 -0.51
C LEU A 801 20.73 11.02 -0.52
N THR A 802 20.42 11.61 -1.67
CA THR A 802 19.41 12.65 -1.83
C THR A 802 18.00 12.11 -2.16
N THR A 803 17.85 10.79 -2.31
CA THR A 803 16.58 10.19 -2.70
C THR A 803 15.56 10.15 -1.55
N LEU A 804 14.25 10.23 -1.92
CA LEU A 804 13.15 10.06 -0.96
C LEU A 804 12.92 8.60 -0.56
N ASP A 805 13.49 7.64 -1.30
CA ASP A 805 13.38 6.21 -0.95
C ASP A 805 14.32 5.89 0.22
N THR A 806 13.72 5.63 1.39
CA THR A 806 14.46 5.38 2.63
C THR A 806 15.36 4.14 2.57
N VAL A 807 15.00 3.14 1.78
CA VAL A 807 15.83 1.92 1.58
C VAL A 807 17.10 2.29 0.82
N VAL A 808 16.98 3.05 -0.24
CA VAL A 808 18.12 3.51 -1.06
C VAL A 808 19.03 4.41 -0.24
N SER A 809 18.48 5.44 0.39
CA SER A 809 19.23 6.39 1.20
C SER A 809 19.98 5.70 2.36
N SER A 810 19.34 4.75 3.06
CA SER A 810 19.97 3.98 4.14
C SER A 810 21.09 3.10 3.63
N SER A 811 20.91 2.38 2.52
CA SER A 811 21.97 1.55 1.91
C SER A 811 23.15 2.38 1.44
N CYS A 812 22.91 3.60 0.90
CA CYS A 812 23.97 4.54 0.54
C CYS A 812 24.76 5.02 1.77
N CYS A 813 24.07 5.38 2.86
CA CYS A 813 24.72 5.76 4.12
C CYS A 813 25.58 4.63 4.67
N THR A 814 25.05 3.41 4.68
CA THR A 814 25.79 2.22 5.16
C THR A 814 27.00 1.92 4.29
N SER A 815 26.86 1.95 2.96
CA SER A 815 27.97 1.75 2.03
C SER A 815 29.06 2.80 2.20
N LEU A 816 28.67 4.06 2.35
CA LEU A 816 29.59 5.17 2.61
C LEU A 816 30.32 4.99 3.96
N ASP A 817 29.61 4.56 5.01
CA ASP A 817 30.21 4.29 6.32
C ASP A 817 31.27 3.18 6.24
N TYR A 818 31.03 2.11 5.50
CA TYR A 818 32.04 1.06 5.30
C TYR A 818 33.28 1.56 4.55
N ILE A 819 33.06 2.33 3.47
CA ILE A 819 34.19 2.92 2.69
C ILE A 819 35.00 3.87 3.57
N VAL A 820 34.34 4.78 4.26
CA VAL A 820 34.98 5.78 5.14
C VAL A 820 35.71 5.09 6.32
N THR A 821 35.10 4.09 6.93
CA THR A 821 35.70 3.29 8.00
C THR A 821 36.94 2.56 7.51
N TYR A 822 36.93 2.04 6.29
CA TYR A 822 38.08 1.39 5.69
C TYR A 822 39.21 2.38 5.47
N LEU A 823 38.95 3.53 4.87
CA LEU A 823 39.93 4.62 4.68
C LEU A 823 40.53 5.08 6.01
N PHE A 824 39.71 5.34 7.02
CA PHE A 824 40.16 5.79 8.33
C PHE A 824 41.10 4.77 9.01
N LYS A 825 40.75 3.48 8.91
CA LYS A 825 41.63 2.40 9.45
C LYS A 825 42.98 2.32 8.74
N HIS A 826 43.05 2.66 7.45
CA HIS A 826 44.27 2.63 6.69
C HIS A 826 45.17 3.86 6.99
N ILE A 827 44.60 5.05 7.11
CA ILE A 827 45.29 6.27 7.52
C ILE A 827 45.89 6.12 8.94
N ALA A 828 45.11 5.58 9.87
CA ALA A 828 45.57 5.36 11.26
C ALA A 828 46.69 4.30 11.39
N LYS A 829 46.87 3.42 10.40
CA LYS A 829 47.89 2.37 10.36
C LYS A 829 49.23 2.84 9.77
N GLU A 830 49.25 3.93 9.01
CA GLU A 830 50.51 4.48 8.46
C GLU A 830 51.51 4.91 9.55
N GLY A 831 51.04 5.13 10.79
CA GLY A 831 51.88 5.43 11.95
C GLY A 831 52.41 4.21 12.70
N LYS A 832 52.07 2.97 12.35
CA LYS A 832 52.52 1.74 13.05
C LYS A 832 53.01 0.69 12.06
N LYS A 833 54.20 0.12 12.29
CA LYS A 833 54.88 -0.84 11.40
C LYS A 833 53.98 -2.01 10.95
N PRO A 834 53.96 -2.40 9.68
CA PRO A 834 53.08 -3.43 9.14
C PRO A 834 53.57 -4.83 9.46
N LEU A 835 52.79 -5.62 10.20
CA LEU A 835 52.95 -7.06 10.26
C LEU A 835 51.74 -7.70 9.49
N ARG A 836 52.09 -8.44 8.41
CA ARG A 836 51.23 -9.36 7.64
C ARG A 836 50.11 -8.76 6.77
N CYS A 837 50.28 -8.88 5.53
CA CYS A 837 49.53 -8.77 4.28
C CYS A 837 49.97 -7.57 3.40
N ARG A 838 50.92 -7.79 2.53
CA ARG A 838 51.44 -6.80 1.53
C ARG A 838 50.29 -6.35 0.58
N GLU A 839 49.44 -7.28 0.16
CA GLU A 839 48.35 -6.99 -0.81
C GLU A 839 47.27 -6.06 -0.27
N ALA A 840 46.82 -6.27 0.97
CA ALA A 840 45.80 -5.41 1.61
C ALA A 840 46.32 -3.99 1.88
N THR A 841 47.60 -3.85 2.14
CA THR A 841 48.28 -2.56 2.34
C THR A 841 48.38 -1.79 1.02
N GLN A 842 48.70 -2.47 -0.08
CA GLN A 842 48.83 -1.86 -1.41
C GLN A 842 47.49 -1.41 -1.98
N ALA A 843 46.41 -2.21 -1.78
CA ALA A 843 45.09 -1.85 -2.18
C ALA A 843 44.51 -0.63 -1.40
N GLY A 844 44.76 -0.58 -0.09
CA GLY A 844 44.36 0.56 0.74
C GLY A 844 45.11 1.85 0.33
N GLN A 845 46.38 1.75 -0.05
CA GLN A 845 47.16 2.89 -0.58
C GLN A 845 46.61 3.38 -1.93
N ARG A 846 46.14 2.48 -2.82
CA ARG A 846 45.50 2.87 -4.09
C ARG A 846 44.22 3.66 -3.84
N LEU A 847 43.34 3.19 -2.96
CA LEU A 847 42.13 3.90 -2.63
C LEU A 847 42.42 5.27 -2.02
N LEU A 848 43.39 5.35 -1.10
CA LEU A 848 43.78 6.61 -0.48
C LEU A 848 44.30 7.60 -1.53
N HIS A 849 45.17 7.12 -2.43
CA HIS A 849 45.71 7.94 -3.53
C HIS A 849 44.59 8.42 -4.47
N PHE A 850 43.62 7.54 -4.81
CA PHE A 850 42.46 7.90 -5.61
C PHE A 850 41.63 9.02 -4.94
N MET A 851 41.35 8.89 -3.63
CA MET A 851 40.64 9.91 -2.88
C MET A 851 41.39 11.23 -2.74
N GLN A 852 42.72 11.18 -2.65
CA GLN A 852 43.57 12.37 -2.65
C GLN A 852 43.56 13.11 -4.01
N GLN A 853 43.43 12.36 -5.11
CA GLN A 853 43.28 12.94 -6.44
C GLN A 853 41.88 13.50 -6.69
N ASN A 854 40.84 13.01 -5.99
CA ASN A 854 39.46 13.38 -6.14
C ASN A 854 38.82 13.79 -4.79
N PRO A 855 39.33 14.83 -4.11
CA PRO A 855 38.86 15.22 -2.77
C PRO A 855 37.41 15.70 -2.78
N ASP A 856 36.97 16.26 -3.90
CA ASP A 856 35.62 16.84 -4.06
C ASP A 856 34.50 15.83 -3.84
N VAL A 857 34.75 14.55 -4.11
CA VAL A 857 33.71 13.50 -3.99
C VAL A 857 33.26 13.34 -2.55
N LEU A 858 34.21 13.19 -1.61
CA LEU A 858 33.88 13.04 -0.19
C LEU A 858 33.38 14.36 0.42
N GLN A 859 33.93 15.49 -0.05
CA GLN A 859 33.49 16.82 0.35
C GLN A 859 32.03 17.06 -0.06
N GLN A 860 31.66 16.71 -1.28
CA GLN A 860 30.28 16.80 -1.77
C GLN A 860 29.33 15.94 -0.92
N MET A 861 29.69 14.68 -0.65
CA MET A 861 28.90 13.80 0.22
C MET A 861 28.72 14.37 1.62
N MET A 862 29.77 14.93 2.21
CA MET A 862 29.69 15.61 3.51
C MET A 862 28.73 16.80 3.46
N SER A 863 28.82 17.62 2.41
CA SER A 863 27.93 18.76 2.22
C SER A 863 26.47 18.31 2.07
N VAL A 864 26.20 17.27 1.30
CA VAL A 864 24.86 16.69 1.12
C VAL A 864 24.31 16.23 2.47
N LEU A 865 25.06 15.43 3.22
CA LEU A 865 24.62 14.93 4.53
C LEU A 865 24.38 16.06 5.53
N MET A 866 25.28 17.06 5.57
CA MET A 866 25.11 18.22 6.46
C MET A 866 23.89 19.07 6.08
N ASN A 867 23.67 19.31 4.80
CA ASN A 867 22.50 20.04 4.33
C ASN A 867 21.19 19.29 4.66
N THR A 868 21.17 17.97 4.47
CA THR A 868 20.02 17.13 4.84
C THR A 868 19.71 17.22 6.34
N ILE A 869 20.76 17.24 7.20
CA ILE A 869 20.58 17.34 8.66
C ILE A 869 20.10 18.72 9.08
N VAL A 870 20.66 19.78 8.49
CA VAL A 870 20.41 21.17 8.92
C VAL A 870 19.10 21.71 8.36
N PHE A 871 18.76 21.38 7.11
CA PHE A 871 17.67 22.04 6.37
C PHE A 871 16.50 21.13 5.99
N GLU A 872 16.65 19.80 6.06
CA GLU A 872 15.63 18.83 5.62
C GLU A 872 15.08 18.00 6.78
N ASP A 873 13.95 17.33 6.52
CA ASP A 873 13.39 16.36 7.45
C ASP A 873 14.09 15.00 7.28
N CYS A 874 15.20 14.84 8.02
CA CYS A 874 16.01 13.63 7.98
C CYS A 874 15.33 12.48 8.74
N ARG A 875 14.59 11.63 8.02
CA ARG A 875 13.91 10.46 8.60
C ARG A 875 14.89 9.36 9.05
N ASN A 876 16.09 9.30 8.47
CA ASN A 876 17.10 8.26 8.72
C ASN A 876 18.32 8.78 9.49
N GLN A 877 18.12 9.57 10.53
CA GLN A 877 19.21 10.18 11.30
C GLN A 877 20.27 9.18 11.79
N TRP A 878 19.87 7.98 12.21
CA TRP A 878 20.78 6.93 12.65
C TRP A 878 21.71 6.45 11.53
N SER A 879 21.19 6.30 10.33
CA SER A 879 21.99 5.89 9.17
C SER A 879 22.97 6.98 8.75
N VAL A 880 22.54 8.25 8.80
CA VAL A 880 23.34 9.40 8.39
C VAL A 880 24.48 9.73 9.37
N SER A 881 24.28 9.53 10.67
CA SER A 881 25.24 9.91 11.70
C SER A 881 26.59 9.20 11.58
N ARG A 882 26.58 7.93 11.20
CA ARG A 882 27.81 7.11 11.12
C ARG A 882 28.76 7.54 10.01
N PRO A 883 28.33 7.62 8.73
CA PRO A 883 29.20 8.09 7.67
C PRO A 883 29.62 9.55 7.86
N LEU A 884 28.73 10.40 8.39
CA LEU A 884 29.04 11.80 8.65
C LEU A 884 30.20 11.97 9.65
N LEU A 885 30.14 11.26 10.79
CA LEU A 885 31.27 11.27 11.73
C LEU A 885 32.60 10.88 11.04
N GLY A 886 32.56 9.81 10.26
CA GLY A 886 33.77 9.34 9.58
C GLY A 886 34.28 10.35 8.56
N LEU A 887 33.42 11.01 7.80
CA LEU A 887 33.80 12.07 6.86
C LEU A 887 34.41 13.28 7.57
N ILE A 888 33.81 13.70 8.69
CA ILE A 888 34.32 14.81 9.52
C ILE A 888 35.74 14.49 9.99
N LEU A 889 35.96 13.29 10.54
CA LEU A 889 37.30 12.88 11.05
C LEU A 889 38.32 12.67 9.93
N LEU A 890 37.90 12.36 8.71
CA LEU A 890 38.79 12.26 7.55
C LEU A 890 39.23 13.63 6.99
N ASN A 891 38.36 14.65 7.08
CA ASN A 891 38.61 15.95 6.52
C ASN A 891 38.09 17.09 7.42
N GLU A 892 38.76 17.29 8.56
CA GLU A 892 38.42 18.32 9.54
C GLU A 892 38.53 19.75 8.98
N LYS A 893 39.49 19.97 8.07
CA LYS A 893 39.66 21.28 7.43
C LYS A 893 38.41 21.64 6.64
N TYR A 894 37.98 20.76 5.76
CA TYR A 894 36.76 21.00 4.96
C TYR A 894 35.50 21.12 5.83
N PHE A 895 35.38 20.30 6.87
CA PHE A 895 34.29 20.44 7.83
C PHE A 895 34.26 21.83 8.46
N SER A 896 35.44 22.36 8.83
CA SER A 896 35.56 23.72 9.40
C SER A 896 35.16 24.81 8.40
N GLU A 897 35.53 24.65 7.13
CA GLU A 897 35.15 25.55 6.03
C GLU A 897 33.64 25.46 5.76
N LEU A 898 33.06 24.26 5.69
CA LEU A 898 31.62 24.02 5.50
C LEU A 898 30.81 24.60 6.66
N ARG A 899 31.25 24.39 7.91
CA ARG A 899 30.65 24.98 9.09
C ARG A 899 30.63 26.50 9.04
N ALA A 900 31.76 27.12 8.69
CA ALA A 900 31.87 28.56 8.56
C ALA A 900 30.93 29.10 7.45
N SER A 901 30.85 28.42 6.32
CA SER A 901 29.93 28.74 5.22
C SER A 901 28.48 28.68 5.66
N LEU A 902 28.08 27.61 6.36
CA LEU A 902 26.72 27.45 6.86
C LEU A 902 26.35 28.52 7.88
N ILE A 903 27.25 28.85 8.80
CA ILE A 903 27.04 29.92 9.80
C ILE A 903 26.92 31.27 9.12
N ASN A 904 27.84 31.62 8.22
CA ASN A 904 27.88 32.91 7.53
C ASN A 904 26.70 33.13 6.56
N SER A 905 26.07 32.06 6.09
CA SER A 905 24.86 32.14 5.27
C SER A 905 23.63 32.60 6.05
N GLN A 906 23.69 32.67 7.39
CA GLN A 906 22.57 33.01 8.25
C GLN A 906 22.65 34.47 8.72
N PRO A 907 21.54 35.12 9.13
CA PRO A 907 21.51 36.45 9.70
C PRO A 907 22.38 36.55 10.96
N LEU A 908 23.02 37.71 11.18
CA LEU A 908 23.94 37.96 12.29
C LEU A 908 23.47 37.48 13.68
N PRO A 909 22.20 37.68 14.11
CA PRO A 909 21.74 37.20 15.43
C PRO A 909 21.75 35.68 15.58
N LYS A 910 21.66 34.95 14.48
CA LYS A 910 21.61 33.47 14.48
C LYS A 910 22.98 32.82 14.36
N GLN A 911 23.98 33.55 13.90
CA GLN A 911 25.33 33.01 13.67
C GLN A 911 25.96 32.47 14.94
N GLU A 912 25.87 33.23 16.06
CA GLU A 912 26.45 32.81 17.35
C GLU A 912 25.75 31.56 17.92
N VAL A 913 24.43 31.51 17.82
CA VAL A 913 23.64 30.33 18.28
C VAL A 913 24.02 29.09 17.47
N LEU A 914 24.11 29.22 16.14
CA LEU A 914 24.53 28.12 15.27
C LEU A 914 25.98 27.72 15.52
N ALA A 915 26.89 28.67 15.76
CA ALA A 915 28.26 28.37 16.14
C ALA A 915 28.33 27.56 17.43
N GLN A 916 27.47 27.86 18.41
CA GLN A 916 27.35 27.07 19.64
C GLN A 916 26.79 25.65 19.36
N CYS A 917 25.75 25.52 18.55
CA CYS A 917 25.23 24.20 18.16
C CYS A 917 26.32 23.32 17.54
N PHE A 918 27.15 23.87 16.65
CA PHE A 918 28.25 23.12 16.04
C PHE A 918 29.38 22.79 17.06
N ARG A 919 29.61 23.60 18.07
CA ARG A 919 30.53 23.25 19.18
C ARG A 919 29.98 22.05 19.97
N ASN A 920 28.71 22.09 20.32
CA ASN A 920 28.03 21.02 21.06
C ASN A 920 27.98 19.71 20.25
N LEU A 921 27.86 19.76 18.94
CA LEU A 921 27.87 18.57 18.08
C LEU A 921 29.18 17.78 18.24
N MET A 922 30.30 18.45 18.36
CA MET A 922 31.63 17.82 18.46
C MET A 922 32.09 17.65 19.91
N GLU A 923 31.30 18.00 20.91
CA GLU A 923 31.64 17.90 22.31
C GLU A 923 31.91 16.45 22.75
N GLY A 924 33.10 16.18 23.28
CA GLY A 924 33.47 14.85 23.74
C GLY A 924 33.66 13.79 22.64
N VAL A 925 33.65 14.20 21.36
CA VAL A 925 33.93 13.32 20.22
C VAL A 925 35.46 13.16 20.08
N GLU A 926 35.90 11.91 20.06
CA GLU A 926 37.29 11.53 19.94
C GLU A 926 37.71 11.26 18.48
N GLN A 927 38.98 11.29 18.17
CA GLN A 927 39.57 10.99 16.87
C GLN A 927 39.60 9.49 16.58
N ASN A 928 38.44 8.80 16.75
CA ASN A 928 38.33 7.38 16.46
C ASN A 928 36.88 7.01 16.04
N LEU A 929 36.74 5.84 15.41
CA LEU A 929 35.46 5.30 14.99
C LEU A 929 34.99 4.12 15.87
N SER A 930 35.29 4.16 17.18
CA SER A 930 34.78 3.19 18.15
C SER A 930 33.25 3.30 18.30
N VAL A 931 32.60 2.22 18.67
CA VAL A 931 31.11 2.18 18.85
C VAL A 931 30.67 3.27 19.83
N LYS A 932 31.38 3.39 20.98
CA LYS A 932 31.06 4.40 22.01
C LYS A 932 31.14 5.83 21.45
N ASN A 933 32.13 6.12 20.61
CA ASN A 933 32.29 7.45 20.02
C ASN A 933 31.23 7.73 18.97
N ARG A 934 30.86 6.74 18.16
CA ARG A 934 29.76 6.83 17.21
C ARG A 934 28.42 7.07 17.90
N ASP A 935 28.14 6.37 19.00
CA ASP A 935 26.90 6.53 19.76
C ASP A 935 26.82 7.93 20.39
N ARG A 936 27.96 8.44 20.94
CA ARG A 936 28.04 9.80 21.45
C ARG A 936 27.73 10.83 20.34
N PHE A 937 28.40 10.71 19.21
CA PHE A 937 28.14 11.62 18.09
C PHE A 937 26.69 11.56 17.63
N THR A 938 26.05 10.38 17.59
CA THR A 938 24.65 10.22 17.21
C THR A 938 23.72 10.92 18.20
N GLN A 939 24.01 10.84 19.50
CA GLN A 939 23.28 11.57 20.55
C GLN A 939 23.44 13.08 20.38
N ASN A 940 24.69 13.55 20.22
CA ASN A 940 24.98 14.97 19.97
C ASN A 940 24.24 15.47 18.71
N LEU A 941 24.20 14.66 17.66
CA LEU A 941 23.51 15.00 16.40
C LEU A 941 21.99 15.17 16.59
N SER A 942 21.39 14.36 17.47
CA SER A 942 19.96 14.49 17.80
C SER A 942 19.67 15.81 18.50
N VAL A 943 20.51 16.21 19.44
CA VAL A 943 20.44 17.51 20.13
C VAL A 943 20.69 18.65 19.13
N PHE A 944 21.75 18.52 18.32
CA PHE A 944 22.13 19.49 17.29
C PHE A 944 20.95 19.80 16.35
N ARG A 945 20.27 18.77 15.84
CA ARG A 945 19.11 18.97 14.94
C ARG A 945 17.99 19.75 15.60
N ARG A 946 17.66 19.41 16.86
CA ARG A 946 16.62 20.13 17.62
C ARG A 946 17.03 21.59 17.82
N ASP A 947 18.24 21.84 18.28
CA ASP A 947 18.71 23.17 18.62
C ASP A 947 18.88 24.06 17.38
N VAL A 948 19.34 23.48 16.26
CA VAL A 948 19.40 24.19 14.96
C VAL A 948 17.98 24.49 14.45
N ALA A 949 17.05 23.54 14.54
CA ALA A 949 15.67 23.79 14.14
C ALA A 949 15.02 24.90 14.96
N GLU A 950 15.32 24.96 16.25
CA GLU A 950 14.84 26.03 17.17
C GLU A 950 15.53 27.37 16.85
N ALA A 951 16.85 27.39 16.66
CA ALA A 951 17.61 28.59 16.29
C ALA A 951 17.15 29.18 14.95
N LEU A 952 16.80 28.32 13.97
CA LEU A 952 16.29 28.77 12.68
C LEU A 952 14.83 29.28 12.77
N ARG A 953 14.03 28.84 13.75
CA ARG A 953 12.62 29.27 14.00
C ARG A 953 12.50 30.62 14.70
N SER A 954 13.45 31.03 15.55
CA SER A 954 13.35 32.24 16.39
C SER A 954 13.52 33.53 15.57
N ASP A 955 12.42 34.04 15.00
CA ASP A 955 12.23 35.46 14.64
C ASP A 955 10.79 35.85 15.01
N GLY A 956 10.65 36.46 16.17
CA GLY A 956 9.38 37.08 16.61
C GLY A 956 9.20 36.98 18.13
N ASN A 957 9.40 38.12 18.80
CA ASN A 957 9.17 38.38 20.20
C ASN A 957 8.10 37.48 20.83
N THR A 958 8.49 36.62 21.79
CA THR A 958 7.68 36.24 22.92
C THR A 958 8.60 35.68 24.02
N GLU A 959 8.42 36.20 25.21
CA GLU A 959 9.07 35.79 26.44
C GLU A 959 8.87 34.29 26.73
N PRO A 960 9.80 33.64 27.42
CA PRO A 960 9.69 32.22 27.71
C PRO A 960 8.60 32.00 28.79
N CYS A 961 7.47 31.46 28.40
CA CYS A 961 6.50 30.88 29.33
C CYS A 961 7.04 29.49 29.72
N GLY A 962 7.55 29.40 30.95
CA GLY A 962 7.97 28.16 31.56
C GLY A 962 6.79 27.17 31.60
N LEU A 963 7.03 25.98 31.10
CA LEU A 963 6.24 24.81 31.44
C LEU A 963 7.19 23.68 31.74
N ASP A 964 7.32 23.40 33.03
CA ASP A 964 7.79 22.16 33.61
C ASP A 964 7.09 20.99 32.92
N MET A 965 7.86 20.08 32.37
CA MET A 965 7.40 18.77 31.95
C MET A 965 8.01 17.72 32.85
N MET A 966 7.24 17.27 33.82
CA MET A 966 7.44 15.97 34.46
C MET A 966 6.76 14.86 33.64
N SER A 967 7.49 13.76 33.51
CA SER A 967 7.21 12.38 33.19
C SER A 967 6.70 12.09 31.76
#